data_7a8292695172ab03ff575978a5331840
#
_entry.id   7a8292695172ab03ff575978a5331840
#
_cell.length_a   1.000
_cell.length_b   1.000
_cell.length_c   1.000
_cell.angle_alpha   90.00
_cell.angle_beta   90.00
_cell.angle_gamma   90.00
#
_symmetry.space_group_name_H-M   'P 1'
#
loop_
_entity.id
_entity.type
_entity.pdbx_description
1 polymer ?
#
loop_
_entity_poly.entity_id
_entity_poly.type
_entity_poly.pdbx_seq_one_letter_code
_entity_poly.pdbx_strand_id
1 'polypeptide(L)'
;MTDLVQQLAKELAVRPNQVEAAIKLIDEGASVPFIARYRKEVTQGLDDTQLRQLDTRLAYLRDLFERREKVIESLKEQNKLSDDLLVRVNAAETKNALEEIYAPYRPKRTSKSFKAKEAGLGPIAEKIFAEAIDPVEALAGFSHEDYPDLESQLDAIQHILIDDWAQNIALTTELKATFAKTAVLKSLVASDEKKEVGKKFRDYFDFSESLNKVPSHRLLAMLRGRQENVLGLKVDGEDEAPLARIETEYNLDAVQPQARQDYLKQTAKLFWLGKVRPTIEHSLLTEKRLAAEAEAMQVFAENLRHLLLSAPAGARTTLGVDPGIRTGVKLAVVNESGDVLAHSTIYPFAPKDDKAGSLTELARLCREFNVDLIAIGNGTASRETEALVAEMMAANSDLKLTRVSVSEAGASVYSASELASQELPELDVSIRGAVSIARRLQDPLAELVKIDPKSIGVGQYQHDVNQTGLAKTLEAVVEDCVNSVGVDVNTASAAILGYIAGLNKSIAQQIVDFRKENGRFDNRQALKKVPRLGERTFEQAAGFLRIQNGSEPLDASAVHPESYALVSKIVEAKATTVKDIIGNTEIIRQVNAEEFVDDQFGLPTIQDVLSELEKPGRDPRPEFRTAKFRDDITEVSQLSEGMQLEGVVTNVTNFGAFVDVGVHQDGLVHISELANEFVSDPHKVVKPGQIVQVRVLTVDVERNRVNLSMRPEGAAAAKAPRQPRRDQNEQRTERKPQGKRPQQARPQGDRPQGKKPQAAKPQDNKIGGLGALLLQAGIKGSK
;
A
#
# COMPACT_ATOMS: atom_id res chain seq x y z
N MET A 1 24.97 9.69 -16.04
CA MET A 1 24.34 8.43 -16.43
C MET A 1 25.03 7.20 -15.83
N THR A 2 26.34 7.09 -15.86
CA THR A 2 27.08 5.94 -15.30
C THR A 2 26.76 5.67 -13.83
N ASP A 3 26.73 6.71 -12.99
CA ASP A 3 26.39 6.56 -11.55
C ASP A 3 24.95 6.09 -11.33
N LEU A 4 24.00 6.56 -12.14
CA LEU A 4 22.59 6.16 -12.05
C LEU A 4 22.43 4.68 -12.40
N VAL A 5 23.07 4.21 -13.46
CA VAL A 5 23.04 2.80 -13.89
C VAL A 5 23.66 1.90 -12.83
N GLN A 6 24.80 2.29 -12.26
CA GLN A 6 25.45 1.51 -11.21
C GLN A 6 24.63 1.46 -9.93
N GLN A 7 24.01 2.58 -9.55
CA GLN A 7 23.14 2.62 -8.37
C GLN A 7 21.93 1.72 -8.55
N LEU A 8 21.22 1.82 -9.68
CA LEU A 8 20.08 0.95 -9.99
C LEU A 8 20.48 -0.53 -10.04
N ALA A 9 21.61 -0.85 -10.66
CA ALA A 9 22.11 -2.22 -10.75
C ALA A 9 22.38 -2.83 -9.35
N LYS A 10 22.95 -2.03 -8.45
CA LYS A 10 23.18 -2.43 -7.05
C LYS A 10 21.87 -2.61 -6.28
N GLU A 11 20.92 -1.67 -6.40
CA GLU A 11 19.63 -1.72 -5.71
C GLU A 11 18.78 -2.92 -6.15
N LEU A 12 18.79 -3.24 -7.46
CA LEU A 12 18.03 -4.34 -8.05
C LEU A 12 18.76 -5.69 -8.03
N ALA A 13 20.01 -5.72 -7.57
CA ALA A 13 20.90 -6.89 -7.60
C ALA A 13 21.05 -7.52 -9.00
N VAL A 14 21.18 -6.66 -10.04
CA VAL A 14 21.33 -7.04 -11.45
C VAL A 14 22.60 -6.41 -12.05
N ARG A 15 22.96 -6.81 -13.27
CA ARG A 15 24.15 -6.31 -13.93
C ARG A 15 23.91 -4.91 -14.54
N PRO A 16 24.91 -4.00 -14.55
CA PRO A 16 24.76 -2.66 -15.12
C PRO A 16 24.29 -2.63 -16.57
N ASN A 17 24.76 -3.54 -17.41
CA ASN A 17 24.37 -3.63 -18.81
C ASN A 17 22.88 -4.01 -19.01
N GLN A 18 22.30 -4.78 -18.09
CA GLN A 18 20.86 -5.08 -18.10
C GLN A 18 20.04 -3.82 -17.80
N VAL A 19 20.49 -3.03 -16.84
CA VAL A 19 19.86 -1.76 -16.49
C VAL A 19 19.96 -0.75 -17.64
N GLU A 20 21.13 -0.63 -18.27
CA GLU A 20 21.34 0.29 -19.39
C GLU A 20 20.43 -0.06 -20.58
N ALA A 21 20.35 -1.36 -20.91
CA ALA A 21 19.46 -1.84 -21.98
C ALA A 21 17.99 -1.56 -21.67
N ALA A 22 17.55 -1.80 -20.43
CA ALA A 22 16.18 -1.52 -20.00
C ALA A 22 15.86 -0.03 -20.03
N ILE A 23 16.75 0.84 -19.53
CA ILE A 23 16.59 2.30 -19.57
C ILE A 23 16.44 2.77 -21.01
N LYS A 24 17.26 2.26 -21.93
CA LYS A 24 17.16 2.62 -23.36
C LYS A 24 15.79 2.29 -23.93
N LEU A 25 15.27 1.09 -23.68
CA LEU A 25 13.93 0.68 -24.14
C LEU A 25 12.80 1.55 -23.53
N ILE A 26 12.90 1.88 -22.25
CA ILE A 26 11.95 2.77 -21.56
C ILE A 26 12.00 4.19 -22.16
N ASP A 27 13.19 4.72 -22.40
CA ASP A 27 13.38 6.06 -22.99
C ASP A 27 12.92 6.12 -24.45
N GLU A 28 12.99 5.00 -25.16
CA GLU A 28 12.36 4.82 -26.46
C GLU A 28 10.84 4.68 -26.35
N GLY A 29 10.25 4.63 -25.16
CA GLY A 29 8.81 4.58 -24.86
C GLY A 29 8.21 3.19 -24.97
N ALA A 30 9.00 2.13 -24.80
CA ALA A 30 8.48 0.78 -24.65
C ALA A 30 7.88 0.61 -23.24
N SER A 31 6.71 -0.03 -23.15
CA SER A 31 6.04 -0.31 -21.88
C SER A 31 6.70 -1.47 -21.14
N VAL A 32 6.59 -1.46 -19.80
CA VAL A 32 7.17 -2.52 -18.96
C VAL A 32 6.66 -3.92 -19.33
N PRO A 33 5.35 -4.17 -19.54
CA PRO A 33 4.87 -5.49 -19.95
C PRO A 33 5.45 -5.96 -21.30
N PHE A 34 5.61 -5.04 -22.26
CA PHE A 34 6.21 -5.36 -23.57
C PHE A 34 7.69 -5.76 -23.42
N ILE A 35 8.47 -4.99 -22.66
CA ILE A 35 9.87 -5.29 -22.40
C ILE A 35 10.02 -6.65 -21.72
N ALA A 36 9.25 -6.89 -20.65
CA ALA A 36 9.30 -8.12 -19.87
C ALA A 36 8.98 -9.38 -20.69
N ARG A 37 8.08 -9.26 -21.66
CA ARG A 37 7.62 -10.41 -22.43
C ARG A 37 8.36 -10.59 -23.76
N TYR A 38 8.64 -9.52 -24.49
CA TYR A 38 9.12 -9.59 -25.87
C TYR A 38 10.52 -9.01 -26.11
N ARG A 39 11.21 -8.57 -25.06
CA ARG A 39 12.59 -8.02 -25.15
C ARG A 39 13.55 -8.64 -24.13
N LYS A 40 13.29 -9.92 -23.76
CA LYS A 40 14.07 -10.67 -22.75
C LYS A 40 15.56 -10.79 -23.13
N GLU A 41 15.88 -11.01 -24.40
CA GLU A 41 17.25 -11.08 -24.87
C GLU A 41 17.98 -9.75 -24.68
N VAL A 42 17.35 -8.65 -25.02
CA VAL A 42 17.93 -7.30 -24.92
C VAL A 42 18.23 -6.97 -23.47
N THR A 43 17.30 -7.28 -22.56
CA THR A 43 17.44 -7.05 -21.12
C THR A 43 18.18 -8.18 -20.40
N GLN A 44 18.57 -9.22 -21.13
CA GLN A 44 19.23 -10.41 -20.58
C GLN A 44 18.47 -11.04 -19.41
N GLY A 45 17.14 -11.11 -19.53
CA GLY A 45 16.25 -11.84 -18.62
C GLY A 45 15.76 -11.07 -17.40
N LEU A 46 15.68 -9.73 -17.45
CA LEU A 46 14.96 -8.97 -16.42
C LEU A 46 13.48 -9.35 -16.43
N ASP A 47 12.95 -9.68 -15.25
CA ASP A 47 11.54 -9.99 -15.09
C ASP A 47 10.66 -8.72 -14.95
N ASP A 48 9.34 -8.92 -14.95
CA ASP A 48 8.35 -7.85 -14.84
C ASP A 48 8.47 -7.06 -13.53
N THR A 49 8.76 -7.74 -12.43
CA THR A 49 8.94 -7.14 -11.11
C THR A 49 10.18 -6.25 -11.08
N GLN A 50 11.31 -6.76 -11.60
CA GLN A 50 12.57 -6.01 -11.70
C GLN A 50 12.42 -4.78 -12.60
N LEU A 51 11.78 -4.94 -13.76
CA LEU A 51 11.53 -3.84 -14.71
C LEU A 51 10.59 -2.78 -14.12
N ARG A 52 9.56 -3.17 -13.38
CA ARG A 52 8.63 -2.24 -12.72
C ARG A 52 9.32 -1.47 -11.58
N GLN A 53 10.17 -2.14 -10.82
CA GLN A 53 11.00 -1.50 -9.80
C GLN A 53 12.00 -0.53 -10.44
N LEU A 54 12.64 -0.94 -11.54
CA LEU A 54 13.57 -0.12 -12.30
C LEU A 54 12.89 1.15 -12.80
N ASP A 55 11.74 1.06 -13.48
CA ASP A 55 10.98 2.19 -13.99
C ASP A 55 10.62 3.21 -12.90
N THR A 56 10.06 2.70 -11.80
CA THR A 56 9.69 3.53 -10.64
C THR A 56 10.91 4.22 -10.02
N ARG A 57 12.00 3.47 -9.84
CA ARG A 57 13.21 3.97 -9.20
C ARG A 57 14.00 4.91 -10.10
N LEU A 58 14.02 4.65 -11.41
CA LEU A 58 14.60 5.51 -12.42
C LEU A 58 13.97 6.90 -12.41
N ALA A 59 12.64 6.96 -12.42
CA ALA A 59 11.92 8.23 -12.33
C ALA A 59 12.27 8.99 -11.06
N TYR A 60 12.30 8.31 -9.90
CA TYR A 60 12.69 8.92 -8.61
C TYR A 60 14.13 9.46 -8.63
N LEU A 61 15.08 8.68 -9.13
CA LEU A 61 16.50 9.08 -9.17
C LEU A 61 16.73 10.24 -10.12
N ARG A 62 16.06 10.28 -11.29
CA ARG A 62 16.11 11.43 -12.20
C ARG A 62 15.68 12.72 -11.52
N ASP A 63 14.56 12.67 -10.80
CA ASP A 63 14.08 13.80 -10.00
C ASP A 63 15.05 14.18 -8.87
N LEU A 64 15.69 13.19 -8.21
CA LEU A 64 16.70 13.43 -7.17
C LEU A 64 17.93 14.12 -7.75
N PHE A 65 18.43 13.67 -8.90
CA PHE A 65 19.59 14.28 -9.58
C PHE A 65 19.30 15.71 -9.99
N GLU A 66 18.15 15.97 -10.62
CA GLU A 66 17.73 17.32 -10.97
C GLU A 66 17.66 18.26 -9.75
N ARG A 67 17.09 17.73 -8.66
CA ARG A 67 17.00 18.51 -7.41
C ARG A 67 18.38 18.76 -6.81
N ARG A 68 19.30 17.79 -6.88
CA ARG A 68 20.68 17.91 -6.41
C ARG A 68 21.44 19.02 -7.14
N GLU A 69 21.32 19.06 -8.46
CA GLU A 69 21.92 20.12 -9.28
C GLU A 69 21.45 21.52 -8.84
N LYS A 70 20.13 21.71 -8.67
CA LYS A 70 19.55 22.96 -8.18
C LYS A 70 20.06 23.35 -6.79
N VAL A 71 20.26 22.37 -5.90
CA VAL A 71 20.84 22.61 -4.56
C VAL A 71 22.29 23.03 -4.67
N ILE A 72 23.10 22.35 -5.48
CA ILE A 72 24.52 22.69 -5.70
C ILE A 72 24.64 24.11 -6.28
N GLU A 73 23.81 24.46 -7.27
CA GLU A 73 23.80 25.79 -7.87
C GLU A 73 23.48 26.88 -6.82
N SER A 74 22.44 26.66 -6.03
CA SER A 74 22.07 27.59 -4.95
C SER A 74 23.16 27.75 -3.88
N LEU A 75 23.88 26.67 -3.53
CA LEU A 75 25.00 26.73 -2.58
C LEU A 75 26.20 27.47 -3.16
N LYS A 76 26.46 27.34 -4.48
CA LYS A 76 27.50 28.10 -5.20
C LYS A 76 27.19 29.61 -5.19
N GLU A 77 25.96 29.98 -5.55
CA GLU A 77 25.51 31.38 -5.54
C GLU A 77 25.64 32.04 -4.17
N GLN A 78 25.47 31.28 -3.10
CA GLN A 78 25.62 31.73 -1.72
C GLN A 78 27.09 31.73 -1.24
N ASN A 79 28.09 31.31 -2.04
CA ASN A 79 29.48 31.09 -1.67
C ASN A 79 29.64 30.17 -0.44
N LYS A 80 28.78 29.19 -0.27
CA LYS A 80 28.75 28.25 0.88
C LYS A 80 29.13 26.81 0.51
N LEU A 81 29.39 26.52 -0.76
CA LEU A 81 29.74 25.18 -1.23
C LEU A 81 31.21 24.88 -0.87
N SER A 82 31.45 24.07 0.16
CA SER A 82 32.74 23.46 0.44
C SER A 82 32.85 22.06 -0.20
N ASP A 83 34.09 21.56 -0.34
CA ASP A 83 34.34 20.21 -0.88
C ASP A 83 33.64 19.12 -0.04
N ASP A 84 33.67 19.23 1.30
CA ASP A 84 32.97 18.32 2.21
C ASP A 84 31.45 18.36 2.01
N LEU A 85 30.86 19.56 1.87
CA LEU A 85 29.43 19.71 1.61
C LEU A 85 29.03 19.14 0.25
N LEU A 86 29.86 19.33 -0.78
CA LEU A 86 29.65 18.76 -2.10
C LEU A 86 29.64 17.22 -2.06
N VAL A 87 30.60 16.62 -1.33
CA VAL A 87 30.63 15.16 -1.14
C VAL A 87 29.35 14.67 -0.46
N ARG A 88 28.87 15.33 0.58
CA ARG A 88 27.65 14.97 1.30
C ARG A 88 26.38 15.13 0.46
N VAL A 89 26.27 16.22 -0.30
CA VAL A 89 25.15 16.47 -1.21
C VAL A 89 25.12 15.38 -2.29
N ASN A 90 26.28 14.97 -2.82
CA ASN A 90 26.36 13.90 -3.80
C ASN A 90 26.07 12.51 -3.21
N ALA A 91 26.40 12.28 -1.95
CA ALA A 91 26.14 11.02 -1.24
C ALA A 91 24.68 10.86 -0.77
N ALA A 92 23.83 11.90 -0.87
CA ALA A 92 22.44 11.82 -0.45
C ALA A 92 21.65 10.86 -1.36
N GLU A 93 21.19 9.72 -0.83
CA GLU A 93 20.47 8.68 -1.55
C GLU A 93 18.95 8.94 -1.67
N THR A 94 18.43 9.93 -0.90
CA THR A 94 17.02 10.29 -0.90
C THR A 94 16.81 11.80 -0.99
N LYS A 95 15.66 12.21 -1.54
CA LYS A 95 15.27 13.64 -1.54
C LYS A 95 15.21 14.21 -0.13
N ASN A 96 14.73 13.42 0.84
CA ASN A 96 14.65 13.85 2.24
C ASN A 96 16.04 14.13 2.83
N ALA A 97 17.00 13.21 2.64
CA ALA A 97 18.39 13.41 3.08
C ALA A 97 19.02 14.63 2.41
N LEU A 98 18.79 14.83 1.11
CA LEU A 98 19.26 16.02 0.38
C LEU A 98 18.67 17.32 0.96
N GLU A 99 17.37 17.34 1.24
CA GLU A 99 16.70 18.52 1.83
C GLU A 99 17.16 18.79 3.27
N GLU A 100 17.45 17.76 4.06
CA GLU A 100 18.04 17.91 5.40
C GLU A 100 19.43 18.55 5.36
N ILE A 101 20.28 18.11 4.43
CA ILE A 101 21.60 18.70 4.21
C ILE A 101 21.47 20.17 3.77
N TYR A 102 20.51 20.48 2.90
CA TYR A 102 20.32 21.84 2.37
C TYR A 102 19.56 22.78 3.33
N ALA A 103 18.77 22.25 4.27
CA ALA A 103 17.90 23.05 5.15
C ALA A 103 18.62 24.18 5.90
N PRO A 104 19.85 24.01 6.46
CA PRO A 104 20.57 25.08 7.12
C PRO A 104 20.98 26.25 6.19
N TYR A 105 21.13 25.94 4.89
CA TYR A 105 21.62 26.87 3.87
C TYR A 105 20.49 27.57 3.09
N ARG A 106 19.25 27.24 3.36
CA ARG A 106 18.11 27.93 2.70
C ARG A 106 18.11 29.40 3.10
N PRO A 107 18.01 30.34 2.12
CA PRO A 107 17.93 31.76 2.41
C PRO A 107 16.76 32.11 3.34
N LYS A 108 17.05 32.62 4.53
CA LYS A 108 16.04 32.99 5.54
C LYS A 108 16.13 34.47 5.83
N ARG A 109 15.54 35.31 5.00
CA ARG A 109 15.56 36.79 5.17
C ARG A 109 14.82 37.31 6.42
N THR A 110 14.07 36.44 7.12
CA THR A 110 13.23 36.79 8.27
C THR A 110 13.62 36.08 9.57
N SER A 111 14.75 35.34 9.60
CA SER A 111 15.18 34.67 10.83
C SER A 111 15.68 35.67 11.87
N LYS A 112 15.51 35.35 13.16
CA LYS A 112 16.05 36.14 14.25
C LYS A 112 17.57 36.32 14.14
N SER A 113 18.29 35.27 13.78
CA SER A 113 19.73 35.28 13.53
C SER A 113 20.12 36.23 12.39
N PHE A 114 19.37 36.22 11.27
CA PHE A 114 19.64 37.14 10.16
C PHE A 114 19.48 38.60 10.58
N LYS A 115 18.38 38.96 11.25
CA LYS A 115 18.15 40.31 11.77
C LYS A 115 19.23 40.76 12.77
N ALA A 116 19.64 39.83 13.65
CA ALA A 116 20.72 40.09 14.60
C ALA A 116 22.08 40.36 13.93
N LYS A 117 22.37 39.60 12.83
CA LYS A 117 23.60 39.85 12.03
C LYS A 117 23.55 41.20 11.29
N GLU A 118 22.40 41.60 10.74
CA GLU A 118 22.18 42.91 10.11
C GLU A 118 22.34 44.06 11.12
N ALA A 119 21.90 43.85 12.36
CA ALA A 119 22.09 44.83 13.45
C ALA A 119 23.54 44.93 13.94
N GLY A 120 24.48 44.13 13.43
CA GLY A 120 25.89 44.20 13.79
C GLY A 120 26.32 43.29 14.95
N LEU A 121 25.45 42.37 15.42
CA LEU A 121 25.79 41.43 16.51
C LEU A 121 26.63 40.23 16.03
N GLY A 122 26.84 40.05 14.72
CA GLY A 122 27.63 38.93 14.18
C GLY A 122 29.07 38.88 14.70
N PRO A 123 29.87 39.93 14.54
CA PRO A 123 31.26 40.00 15.06
C PRO A 123 31.34 39.81 16.58
N ILE A 124 30.34 40.26 17.34
CA ILE A 124 30.28 40.08 18.79
C ILE A 124 30.03 38.62 19.16
N ALA A 125 29.16 37.95 18.43
CA ALA A 125 28.91 36.51 18.58
C ALA A 125 30.17 35.68 18.31
N GLU A 126 30.90 35.99 17.22
CA GLU A 126 32.20 35.37 16.91
C GLU A 126 33.23 35.59 18.01
N LYS A 127 33.30 36.83 18.55
CA LYS A 127 34.20 37.17 19.64
C LYS A 127 33.88 36.40 20.92
N ILE A 128 32.61 36.33 21.32
CA ILE A 128 32.17 35.54 22.48
C ILE A 128 32.51 34.06 22.29
N PHE A 129 32.37 33.55 21.07
CA PHE A 129 32.65 32.14 20.77
C PHE A 129 34.16 31.83 20.74
N ALA A 130 35.02 32.73 20.22
CA ALA A 130 36.43 32.47 20.00
C ALA A 130 37.33 32.94 21.14
N GLU A 131 37.04 34.09 21.77
CA GLU A 131 37.90 34.73 22.72
C GLU A 131 37.47 34.47 24.19
N ALA A 132 38.43 34.52 25.12
CA ALA A 132 38.19 34.38 26.57
C ALA A 132 37.65 35.70 27.16
N ILE A 133 36.44 36.10 26.77
CA ILE A 133 35.78 37.34 27.19
C ILE A 133 34.44 37.05 27.86
N ASP A 134 34.06 37.87 28.83
CA ASP A 134 32.70 37.83 29.41
C ASP A 134 31.66 38.30 28.35
N PRO A 135 30.55 37.61 28.16
CA PRO A 135 29.52 37.98 27.18
C PRO A 135 28.96 39.39 27.37
N VAL A 136 28.87 39.86 28.62
CA VAL A 136 28.41 41.23 28.97
C VAL A 136 29.48 42.25 28.58
N GLU A 137 30.77 41.97 28.85
CA GLU A 137 31.87 42.83 28.44
C GLU A 137 32.01 42.92 26.92
N ALA A 138 31.75 41.83 26.21
CA ALA A 138 31.79 41.81 24.74
C ALA A 138 30.73 42.73 24.10
N LEU A 139 29.63 42.99 24.79
CA LEU A 139 28.57 43.91 24.38
C LEU A 139 28.79 45.36 24.76
N ALA A 140 29.90 45.67 25.47
CA ALA A 140 30.18 47.04 25.90
C ALA A 140 30.26 48.01 24.70
N GLY A 141 29.38 49.03 24.71
CA GLY A 141 29.28 50.01 23.63
C GLY A 141 28.39 49.65 22.46
N PHE A 142 27.78 48.47 22.43
CA PHE A 142 26.77 48.13 21.44
C PHE A 142 25.41 48.78 21.79
N SER A 143 24.73 49.38 20.79
CA SER A 143 23.40 49.98 20.94
C SER A 143 22.65 49.84 19.62
N HIS A 144 21.44 49.32 19.65
CA HIS A 144 20.57 49.17 18.48
C HIS A 144 19.11 49.27 18.92
N GLU A 145 18.23 49.90 18.12
CA GLU A 145 16.85 50.13 18.53
C GLU A 145 16.02 48.83 18.67
N ASP A 146 16.30 47.80 17.84
CA ASP A 146 15.66 46.50 17.93
C ASP A 146 16.14 45.63 19.10
N TYR A 147 17.29 45.99 19.72
CA TYR A 147 17.91 45.25 20.83
C TYR A 147 18.31 46.25 21.94
N PRO A 148 17.30 46.83 22.64
CA PRO A 148 17.51 47.97 23.52
C PRO A 148 18.18 47.61 24.86
N ASP A 149 18.11 46.33 25.28
CA ASP A 149 18.61 45.88 26.56
C ASP A 149 19.55 44.67 26.41
N LEU A 150 20.30 44.39 27.47
CA LEU A 150 21.29 43.32 27.50
C LEU A 150 20.68 41.94 27.28
N GLU A 151 19.48 41.69 27.77
CA GLU A 151 18.78 40.39 27.62
C GLU A 151 18.45 40.12 26.15
N SER A 152 17.86 41.08 25.45
CA SER A 152 17.56 41.00 24.02
C SER A 152 18.80 40.85 23.15
N GLN A 153 19.90 41.50 23.51
CA GLN A 153 21.19 41.38 22.82
C GLN A 153 21.81 40.00 22.98
N LEU A 154 21.84 39.48 24.21
CA LEU A 154 22.32 38.11 24.50
C LEU A 154 21.43 37.04 23.82
N ASP A 155 20.09 37.15 23.84
CA ASP A 155 19.19 36.26 23.13
C ASP A 155 19.45 36.25 21.61
N ALA A 156 19.68 37.47 21.04
CA ALA A 156 20.01 37.61 19.63
C ALA A 156 21.35 36.93 19.27
N ILE A 157 22.36 37.03 20.10
CA ILE A 157 23.65 36.36 19.93
C ILE A 157 23.47 34.83 20.02
N GLN A 158 22.70 34.34 20.99
CA GLN A 158 22.37 32.90 21.05
C GLN A 158 21.75 32.39 19.75
N HIS A 159 20.82 33.14 19.16
CA HIS A 159 20.23 32.79 17.89
C HIS A 159 21.26 32.76 16.74
N ILE A 160 22.26 33.62 16.74
CA ILE A 160 23.36 33.60 15.77
C ILE A 160 24.19 32.33 15.94
N LEU A 161 24.65 32.04 17.17
CA LEU A 161 25.47 30.85 17.47
C LEU A 161 24.70 29.53 17.15
N ILE A 162 23.42 29.45 17.50
CA ILE A 162 22.58 28.31 17.21
C ILE A 162 22.46 28.05 15.70
N ASP A 163 22.28 29.11 14.88
CA ASP A 163 22.20 28.96 13.43
C ASP A 163 23.56 28.60 12.81
N ASP A 164 24.67 29.09 13.36
CA ASP A 164 25.99 28.74 12.89
C ASP A 164 26.37 27.30 13.28
N TRP A 165 26.06 26.86 14.51
CA TRP A 165 26.25 25.47 14.95
C TRP A 165 25.39 24.49 14.16
N ALA A 166 24.20 24.89 13.74
CA ALA A 166 23.33 24.09 12.91
C ALA A 166 23.90 23.79 11.50
N GLN A 167 24.92 24.56 11.06
CA GLN A 167 25.63 24.28 9.81
C GLN A 167 26.66 23.16 9.94
N ASN A 168 26.99 22.73 11.18
CA ASN A 168 27.80 21.53 11.41
C ASN A 168 26.99 20.26 11.14
N ILE A 169 26.94 19.85 9.85
CA ILE A 169 26.17 18.69 9.41
C ILE A 169 26.72 17.39 10.01
N ALA A 170 28.02 17.28 10.26
CA ALA A 170 28.62 16.11 10.89
C ALA A 170 28.03 15.91 12.29
N LEU A 171 28.04 16.95 13.09
CA LEU A 171 27.47 16.93 14.44
C LEU A 171 25.98 16.62 14.41
N THR A 172 25.18 17.32 13.60
CA THR A 172 23.73 17.09 13.55
C THR A 172 23.36 15.67 13.08
N THR A 173 24.13 15.09 12.17
CA THR A 173 23.97 13.69 11.72
C THR A 173 24.27 12.70 12.85
N GLU A 174 25.34 12.92 13.60
CA GLU A 174 25.71 12.09 14.75
C GLU A 174 24.68 12.20 15.89
N LEU A 175 24.19 13.42 16.17
CA LEU A 175 23.12 13.65 17.14
C LEU A 175 21.84 12.92 16.75
N LYS A 176 21.46 12.93 15.46
CA LYS A 176 20.31 12.17 14.93
C LYS A 176 20.51 10.67 15.14
N ALA A 177 21.68 10.14 14.79
CA ALA A 177 21.99 8.72 14.97
C ALA A 177 21.99 8.29 16.45
N THR A 178 22.43 9.16 17.35
CA THR A 178 22.43 8.90 18.79
C THR A 178 21.02 8.93 19.36
N PHE A 179 20.23 9.95 19.07
CA PHE A 179 18.85 10.07 19.52
C PHE A 179 17.96 8.95 18.97
N ALA A 180 18.16 8.53 17.72
CA ALA A 180 17.39 7.44 17.09
C ALA A 180 17.51 6.09 17.82
N LYS A 181 18.60 5.83 18.56
CA LYS A 181 18.79 4.59 19.33
C LYS A 181 17.81 4.49 20.51
N THR A 182 17.48 5.61 21.13
CA THR A 182 16.60 5.71 22.31
C THR A 182 15.21 6.22 21.96
N ALA A 183 14.97 6.61 20.69
CA ALA A 183 13.72 7.19 20.24
C ALA A 183 12.53 6.26 20.46
N VAL A 184 11.49 6.78 21.12
CA VAL A 184 10.24 6.12 21.47
C VAL A 184 9.09 6.93 20.89
N LEU A 185 8.18 6.24 20.18
CA LEU A 185 6.91 6.84 19.75
C LEU A 185 5.90 6.74 20.91
N LYS A 186 5.41 7.88 21.35
CA LYS A 186 4.35 7.99 22.35
C LYS A 186 3.07 8.47 21.70
N SER A 187 1.95 7.85 22.05
CA SER A 187 0.61 8.27 21.64
C SER A 187 -0.24 8.45 22.87
N LEU A 188 -0.94 9.56 22.95
CA LEU A 188 -1.85 9.90 24.04
C LEU A 188 -3.18 10.38 23.46
N VAL A 189 -4.29 10.13 24.15
CA VAL A 189 -5.57 10.74 23.76
C VAL A 189 -5.48 12.27 23.95
N ALA A 190 -6.00 13.01 22.97
CA ALA A 190 -5.89 14.49 22.96
C ALA A 190 -6.70 15.16 24.09
N SER A 191 -7.85 14.59 24.46
CA SER A 191 -8.66 14.99 25.62
C SER A 191 -9.60 13.85 26.05
N ASP A 192 -10.14 13.92 27.28
CA ASP A 192 -11.09 12.91 27.77
C ASP A 192 -12.36 12.84 26.94
N GLU A 193 -12.84 13.96 26.41
CA GLU A 193 -13.99 14.05 25.52
C GLU A 193 -13.81 13.25 24.23
N LYS A 194 -12.57 13.12 23.77
CA LYS A 194 -12.23 12.38 22.55
C LYS A 194 -12.25 10.86 22.75
N LYS A 195 -12.24 10.36 23.99
CA LYS A 195 -12.29 8.92 24.26
C LYS A 195 -13.54 8.25 23.72
N GLU A 196 -14.70 8.92 23.81
CA GLU A 196 -15.96 8.37 23.30
C GLU A 196 -16.01 8.33 21.77
N VAL A 197 -15.66 9.45 21.12
CA VAL A 197 -15.64 9.56 19.65
C VAL A 197 -14.55 8.68 19.03
N GLY A 198 -13.43 8.55 19.73
CA GLY A 198 -12.24 7.87 19.28
C GLY A 198 -12.13 6.40 19.72
N LYS A 199 -13.22 5.73 20.09
CA LYS A 199 -13.19 4.32 20.59
C LYS A 199 -12.39 3.34 19.73
N LYS A 200 -12.39 3.55 18.40
CA LYS A 200 -11.61 2.74 17.44
C LYS A 200 -10.09 2.86 17.63
N PHE A 201 -9.60 3.91 18.30
CA PHE A 201 -8.18 4.12 18.61
C PHE A 201 -7.84 3.83 20.08
N ARG A 202 -8.72 3.19 20.85
CA ARG A 202 -8.56 2.96 22.29
C ARG A 202 -7.23 2.31 22.65
N ASP A 203 -6.73 1.41 21.84
CA ASP A 203 -5.46 0.71 22.07
C ASP A 203 -4.23 1.65 22.00
N TYR A 204 -4.43 2.90 21.55
CA TYR A 204 -3.39 3.94 21.41
C TYR A 204 -3.63 5.17 22.29
N PHE A 205 -4.58 5.12 23.24
CA PHE A 205 -4.87 6.25 24.13
C PHE A 205 -3.77 6.52 25.16
N ASP A 206 -2.99 5.50 25.51
CA ASP A 206 -1.76 5.57 26.28
C ASP A 206 -0.82 4.48 25.78
N PHE A 207 -0.03 4.83 24.79
CA PHE A 207 0.81 3.88 24.09
C PHE A 207 2.24 4.39 23.96
N SER A 208 3.22 3.51 24.16
CA SER A 208 4.63 3.81 24.07
C SER A 208 5.40 2.60 23.53
N GLU A 209 6.13 2.79 22.44
CA GLU A 209 6.96 1.75 21.82
C GLU A 209 8.21 2.35 21.17
N SER A 210 9.34 1.62 21.15
CA SER A 210 10.54 2.04 20.42
C SER A 210 10.21 2.33 18.95
N LEU A 211 10.56 3.53 18.47
CA LEU A 211 10.27 3.99 17.12
C LEU A 211 10.77 3.01 16.04
N ASN A 212 11.93 2.39 16.28
CA ASN A 212 12.51 1.41 15.35
C ASN A 212 11.69 0.12 15.24
N LYS A 213 10.94 -0.24 16.29
CA LYS A 213 10.17 -1.49 16.37
C LYS A 213 8.69 -1.35 15.99
N VAL A 214 8.17 -0.12 15.93
CA VAL A 214 6.76 0.11 15.60
C VAL A 214 6.44 -0.45 14.21
N PRO A 215 5.47 -1.39 14.09
CA PRO A 215 5.03 -1.90 12.80
C PRO A 215 4.28 -0.85 11.98
N SER A 216 4.37 -0.94 10.66
CA SER A 216 3.80 0.02 9.72
C SER A 216 2.29 0.23 9.90
N HIS A 217 1.51 -0.85 10.04
CA HIS A 217 0.06 -0.75 10.24
C HIS A 217 -0.32 -0.03 11.53
N ARG A 218 0.46 -0.20 12.62
CA ARG A 218 0.24 0.47 13.90
C ARG A 218 0.56 1.96 13.81
N LEU A 219 1.67 2.30 13.14
CA LEU A 219 2.03 3.69 12.89
C LEU A 219 0.95 4.41 12.07
N LEU A 220 0.46 3.79 10.98
CA LEU A 220 -0.61 4.36 10.15
C LEU A 220 -1.91 4.55 10.94
N ALA A 221 -2.27 3.59 11.81
CA ALA A 221 -3.42 3.73 12.72
C ALA A 221 -3.29 4.95 13.64
N MET A 222 -2.11 5.13 14.26
CA MET A 222 -1.86 6.28 15.14
C MET A 222 -1.84 7.60 14.37
N LEU A 223 -1.25 7.63 13.16
CA LEU A 223 -1.24 8.82 12.29
C LEU A 223 -2.67 9.22 11.88
N ARG A 224 -3.54 8.25 11.56
CA ARG A 224 -4.95 8.49 11.30
C ARG A 224 -5.67 9.06 12.54
N GLY A 225 -5.41 8.48 13.72
CA GLY A 225 -5.95 9.01 14.98
C GLY A 225 -5.51 10.45 15.26
N ARG A 226 -4.28 10.82 14.88
CA ARG A 226 -3.79 12.21 14.94
C ARG A 226 -4.50 13.12 13.94
N GLN A 227 -4.70 12.66 12.70
CA GLN A 227 -5.41 13.41 11.66
C GLN A 227 -6.88 13.66 12.04
N GLU A 228 -7.52 12.70 12.70
CA GLU A 228 -8.88 12.84 13.24
C GLU A 228 -8.92 13.65 14.56
N ASN A 229 -7.80 14.22 15.00
CA ASN A 229 -7.66 14.98 16.26
C ASN A 229 -8.10 14.19 17.52
N VAL A 230 -7.93 12.87 17.50
CA VAL A 230 -8.19 11.98 18.64
C VAL A 230 -6.91 11.71 19.43
N LEU A 231 -5.78 11.52 18.72
CA LEU A 231 -4.49 11.20 19.31
C LEU A 231 -3.47 12.35 19.15
N GLY A 232 -2.69 12.57 20.19
CA GLY A 232 -1.44 13.32 20.14
C GLY A 232 -0.26 12.37 20.00
N LEU A 233 0.61 12.59 19.01
CA LEU A 233 1.81 11.78 18.78
C LEU A 233 3.06 12.61 19.06
N LYS A 234 4.00 12.01 19.80
CA LYS A 234 5.30 12.59 20.10
C LYS A 234 6.39 11.53 19.96
N VAL A 235 7.49 11.92 19.34
CA VAL A 235 8.73 11.14 19.40
C VAL A 235 9.50 11.67 20.63
N ASP A 236 9.88 10.79 21.55
CA ASP A 236 10.60 11.12 22.76
C ASP A 236 11.90 10.32 22.81
N GLY A 237 12.87 10.74 23.62
CA GLY A 237 14.18 10.10 23.72
C GLY A 237 15.05 10.76 24.76
N GLU A 238 16.24 10.20 25.02
CA GLU A 238 17.20 10.71 25.96
C GLU A 238 17.91 11.96 25.43
N ASP A 239 18.05 12.99 26.28
CA ASP A 239 18.70 14.27 25.95
C ASP A 239 20.16 14.34 26.41
N GLU A 240 20.56 13.53 27.38
CA GLU A 240 21.86 13.62 28.07
C GLU A 240 23.02 13.31 27.12
N ALA A 241 22.95 12.22 26.37
CA ALA A 241 24.02 11.86 25.45
C ALA A 241 24.20 12.86 24.28
N PRO A 242 23.15 13.37 23.62
CA PRO A 242 23.26 14.46 22.67
C PRO A 242 23.86 15.73 23.24
N LEU A 243 23.42 16.15 24.43
CA LEU A 243 23.96 17.37 25.07
C LEU A 243 25.43 17.22 25.39
N ALA A 244 25.85 16.10 26.01
CA ALA A 244 27.24 15.81 26.28
C ALA A 244 28.11 15.82 25.02
N ARG A 245 27.55 15.30 23.90
CA ARG A 245 28.27 15.32 22.60
C ARG A 245 28.46 16.75 22.07
N ILE A 246 27.46 17.64 22.21
CA ILE A 246 27.55 19.03 21.81
C ILE A 246 28.60 19.75 22.67
N GLU A 247 28.57 19.55 23.99
CA GLU A 247 29.55 20.15 24.92
C GLU A 247 30.97 19.70 24.60
N THR A 248 31.15 18.42 24.22
CA THR A 248 32.47 17.91 23.80
C THR A 248 32.92 18.50 22.46
N GLU A 249 32.03 18.63 21.47
CA GLU A 249 32.35 19.20 20.14
C GLU A 249 32.96 20.61 20.26
N TYR A 250 32.36 21.43 21.10
CA TYR A 250 32.77 22.81 21.28
C TYR A 250 33.67 23.03 22.52
N ASN A 251 34.14 21.94 23.15
CA ASN A 251 35.03 21.93 24.31
C ASN A 251 34.56 22.88 25.43
N LEU A 252 33.26 22.86 25.72
CA LEU A 252 32.61 23.84 26.60
C LEU A 252 33.07 23.75 28.07
N ASP A 253 33.56 22.56 28.50
CA ASP A 253 34.08 22.38 29.87
C ASP A 253 35.40 23.12 30.13
N ALA A 254 36.18 23.38 29.07
CA ALA A 254 37.45 24.10 29.17
C ALA A 254 37.35 25.64 28.95
N VAL A 255 36.12 26.12 28.67
CA VAL A 255 35.89 27.56 28.36
C VAL A 255 36.05 28.44 29.61
N GLN A 256 36.72 29.56 29.44
CA GLN A 256 36.89 30.62 30.46
C GLN A 256 36.50 31.98 29.86
N PRO A 257 36.03 32.98 30.64
CA PRO A 257 35.68 32.89 32.08
C PRO A 257 34.38 32.09 32.34
N GLN A 258 34.07 31.83 33.61
CA GLN A 258 32.89 31.01 34.01
C GLN A 258 31.57 31.54 33.42
N ALA A 259 31.38 32.85 33.42
CA ALA A 259 30.17 33.46 32.83
C ALA A 259 29.99 33.11 31.33
N ARG A 260 31.10 33.07 30.57
CA ARG A 260 31.09 32.63 29.16
C ARG A 260 30.81 31.15 29.06
N GLN A 261 31.37 30.31 29.91
CA GLN A 261 31.10 28.88 29.95
C GLN A 261 29.59 28.61 30.17
N ASP A 262 29.02 29.25 31.20
CA ASP A 262 27.60 29.10 31.53
C ASP A 262 26.69 29.54 30.36
N TYR A 263 27.03 30.68 29.74
CA TYR A 263 26.32 31.21 28.59
C TYR A 263 26.36 30.25 27.37
N LEU A 264 27.52 29.69 27.03
CA LEU A 264 27.67 28.75 25.92
C LEU A 264 27.05 27.41 26.23
N LYS A 265 27.05 26.90 27.48
CA LYS A 265 26.32 25.70 27.89
C LYS A 265 24.81 25.93 27.81
N GLN A 266 24.32 27.08 28.20
CA GLN A 266 22.91 27.44 27.99
C GLN A 266 22.56 27.49 26.50
N THR A 267 23.44 28.07 25.68
CA THR A 267 23.30 28.09 24.22
C THR A 267 23.26 26.66 23.63
N ALA A 268 24.13 25.75 24.12
CA ALA A 268 24.12 24.34 23.71
C ALA A 268 22.77 23.63 24.04
N LYS A 269 22.22 23.92 25.22
CA LYS A 269 20.90 23.40 25.61
C LYS A 269 19.79 23.94 24.73
N LEU A 270 19.80 25.23 24.40
CA LEU A 270 18.83 25.85 23.47
C LEU A 270 19.02 25.33 22.04
N PHE A 271 20.25 25.14 21.60
CA PHE A 271 20.56 24.52 20.31
C PHE A 271 19.98 23.13 20.21
N TRP A 272 20.18 22.27 21.23
CA TRP A 272 19.61 20.94 21.25
C TRP A 272 18.08 20.97 21.32
N LEU A 273 17.50 21.51 22.39
CA LEU A 273 16.06 21.42 22.68
C LEU A 273 15.21 22.30 21.76
N GLY A 274 15.73 23.47 21.35
CA GLY A 274 14.95 24.43 20.55
C GLY A 274 15.11 24.29 19.03
N LYS A 275 16.21 23.70 18.57
CA LYS A 275 16.54 23.66 17.13
C LYS A 275 16.70 22.23 16.61
N VAL A 276 17.66 21.48 17.15
CA VAL A 276 18.09 20.21 16.58
C VAL A 276 17.11 19.09 16.89
N ARG A 277 16.73 18.91 18.16
CA ARG A 277 15.82 17.84 18.60
C ARG A 277 14.47 17.88 17.87
N PRO A 278 13.74 19.02 17.77
CA PRO A 278 12.47 19.04 17.04
C PRO A 278 12.64 18.69 15.56
N THR A 279 13.76 19.08 14.95
CA THR A 279 14.09 18.73 13.56
C THR A 279 14.31 17.23 13.41
N ILE A 280 15.06 16.61 14.34
CA ILE A 280 15.33 15.18 14.36
C ILE A 280 14.03 14.39 14.61
N GLU A 281 13.21 14.78 15.58
CA GLU A 281 11.91 14.15 15.87
C GLU A 281 11.02 14.13 14.61
N HIS A 282 10.93 15.27 13.93
CA HIS A 282 10.16 15.39 12.68
C HIS A 282 10.74 14.52 11.56
N SER A 283 12.06 14.53 11.40
CA SER A 283 12.75 13.73 10.39
C SER A 283 12.54 12.23 10.60
N LEU A 284 12.79 11.72 11.82
CA LEU A 284 12.62 10.30 12.15
C LEU A 284 11.18 9.83 11.98
N LEU A 285 10.19 10.64 12.39
CA LEU A 285 8.79 10.32 12.19
C LEU A 285 8.41 10.31 10.70
N THR A 286 8.95 11.25 9.92
CA THR A 286 8.72 11.34 8.47
C THR A 286 9.32 10.15 7.74
N GLU A 287 10.56 9.77 8.04
CA GLU A 287 11.21 8.59 7.47
C GLU A 287 10.40 7.31 7.76
N LYS A 288 9.99 7.15 9.02
CA LYS A 288 9.19 5.99 9.43
C LYS A 288 7.82 5.97 8.76
N ARG A 289 7.18 7.14 8.60
CA ARG A 289 5.91 7.28 7.87
C ARG A 289 6.06 6.90 6.40
N LEU A 290 7.08 7.42 5.71
CA LEU A 290 7.30 7.11 4.29
C LEU A 290 7.56 5.62 4.07
N ALA A 291 8.33 4.98 4.96
CA ALA A 291 8.55 3.54 4.91
C ALA A 291 7.24 2.75 5.14
N ALA A 292 6.42 3.17 6.10
CA ALA A 292 5.12 2.55 6.38
C ALA A 292 4.12 2.71 5.23
N GLU A 293 4.09 3.89 4.58
CA GLU A 293 3.26 4.13 3.40
C GLU A 293 3.69 3.26 2.22
N ALA A 294 5.01 3.12 1.98
CA ALA A 294 5.53 2.28 0.90
C ALA A 294 5.17 0.80 1.10
N GLU A 295 5.34 0.28 2.33
CA GLU A 295 4.95 -1.09 2.69
C GLU A 295 3.43 -1.31 2.51
N ALA A 296 2.61 -0.37 2.96
CA ALA A 296 1.15 -0.44 2.80
C ALA A 296 0.74 -0.44 1.31
N MET A 297 1.34 0.43 0.48
CA MET A 297 1.06 0.47 -0.96
C MET A 297 1.43 -0.83 -1.65
N GLN A 298 2.50 -1.51 -1.24
CA GLN A 298 2.86 -2.83 -1.77
C GLN A 298 1.80 -3.88 -1.44
N VAL A 299 1.31 -3.91 -0.19
CA VAL A 299 0.20 -4.81 0.22
C VAL A 299 -1.07 -4.53 -0.59
N PHE A 300 -1.40 -3.26 -0.81
CA PHE A 300 -2.58 -2.88 -1.60
C PHE A 300 -2.43 -3.30 -3.06
N ALA A 301 -1.24 -3.14 -3.63
CA ALA A 301 -0.93 -3.61 -4.98
C ALA A 301 -1.14 -5.13 -5.12
N GLU A 302 -0.65 -5.91 -4.17
CA GLU A 302 -0.79 -7.35 -4.18
C GLU A 302 -2.25 -7.79 -4.00
N ASN A 303 -2.98 -7.17 -3.09
CA ASN A 303 -4.41 -7.44 -2.92
C ASN A 303 -5.22 -7.11 -4.18
N LEU A 304 -4.93 -5.98 -4.84
CA LEU A 304 -5.56 -5.63 -6.11
C LEU A 304 -5.24 -6.65 -7.20
N ARG A 305 -3.98 -7.06 -7.33
CA ARG A 305 -3.56 -8.11 -8.28
C ARG A 305 -4.35 -9.39 -8.09
N HIS A 306 -4.53 -9.85 -6.86
CA HIS A 306 -5.29 -11.05 -6.55
C HIS A 306 -6.79 -10.91 -6.86
N LEU A 307 -7.38 -9.73 -6.62
CA LEU A 307 -8.76 -9.46 -6.99
C LEU A 307 -8.96 -9.49 -8.51
N LEU A 308 -8.09 -8.82 -9.26
CA LEU A 308 -8.15 -8.76 -10.72
C LEU A 308 -7.93 -10.14 -11.37
N LEU A 309 -7.03 -10.95 -10.80
CA LEU A 309 -6.71 -12.29 -11.27
C LEU A 309 -7.54 -13.39 -10.57
N SER A 310 -8.65 -13.04 -9.92
CA SER A 310 -9.57 -14.02 -9.35
C SER A 310 -10.21 -14.87 -10.45
N ALA A 311 -10.60 -16.10 -10.09
CA ALA A 311 -11.17 -17.08 -11.01
C ALA A 311 -12.47 -16.56 -11.66
N PRO A 312 -12.54 -16.44 -13.00
CA PRO A 312 -13.78 -16.07 -13.68
C PRO A 312 -14.74 -17.26 -13.69
N ALA A 313 -16.01 -17.02 -13.40
CA ALA A 313 -17.05 -18.03 -13.54
C ALA A 313 -17.37 -18.33 -15.02
N GLY A 314 -16.93 -17.47 -15.92
CA GLY A 314 -17.11 -17.61 -17.37
C GLY A 314 -18.48 -17.14 -17.87
N ALA A 315 -18.74 -17.42 -19.14
CA ALA A 315 -19.95 -17.06 -19.86
C ALA A 315 -21.14 -17.90 -19.39
N ARG A 316 -21.84 -17.43 -18.34
CA ARG A 316 -23.02 -18.07 -17.75
C ARG A 316 -24.08 -17.04 -17.43
N THR A 317 -25.36 -17.38 -17.62
CA THR A 317 -26.46 -16.49 -17.22
C THR A 317 -26.43 -16.28 -15.71
N THR A 318 -26.28 -15.03 -15.28
CA THR A 318 -26.03 -14.69 -13.88
C THR A 318 -27.03 -13.68 -13.35
N LEU A 319 -27.65 -13.97 -12.20
CA LEU A 319 -28.45 -13.00 -11.44
C LEU A 319 -27.56 -12.25 -10.48
N GLY A 320 -27.37 -10.96 -10.69
CA GLY A 320 -26.71 -10.05 -9.74
C GLY A 320 -27.70 -9.54 -8.70
N VAL A 321 -27.29 -9.60 -7.46
CA VAL A 321 -28.07 -9.18 -6.30
C VAL A 321 -27.26 -8.15 -5.52
N ASP A 322 -27.73 -6.91 -5.49
CA ASP A 322 -27.15 -5.81 -4.75
C ASP A 322 -27.97 -5.58 -3.46
N PRO A 323 -27.47 -6.00 -2.29
CA PRO A 323 -28.19 -5.93 -1.02
C PRO A 323 -28.55 -4.52 -0.59
N GLY A 324 -29.70 -4.34 0.04
CA GLY A 324 -30.11 -3.04 0.56
C GLY A 324 -31.34 -3.13 1.45
N ILE A 325 -31.25 -2.61 2.68
CA ILE A 325 -32.35 -2.69 3.65
C ILE A 325 -33.46 -1.69 3.28
N ARG A 326 -33.15 -0.41 3.26
CA ARG A 326 -34.17 0.66 3.10
C ARG A 326 -34.57 0.88 1.65
N THR A 327 -33.62 0.82 0.74
CA THR A 327 -33.85 1.08 -0.69
C THR A 327 -34.30 -0.16 -1.46
N GLY A 328 -34.42 -1.30 -0.80
CA GLY A 328 -34.69 -2.60 -1.39
C GLY A 328 -33.45 -3.27 -1.97
N VAL A 329 -33.55 -4.57 -2.20
CA VAL A 329 -32.53 -5.39 -2.87
C VAL A 329 -32.72 -5.26 -4.37
N LYS A 330 -31.68 -4.85 -5.11
CA LYS A 330 -31.70 -4.70 -6.57
C LYS A 330 -31.27 -5.98 -7.23
N LEU A 331 -31.99 -6.34 -8.26
CA LEU A 331 -31.79 -7.55 -9.04
C LEU A 331 -31.51 -7.19 -10.49
N ALA A 332 -30.53 -7.83 -11.10
CA ALA A 332 -30.28 -7.74 -12.54
C ALA A 332 -29.85 -9.10 -13.10
N VAL A 333 -30.51 -9.57 -14.13
CA VAL A 333 -30.13 -10.79 -14.86
C VAL A 333 -29.26 -10.37 -16.04
N VAL A 334 -28.09 -10.96 -16.17
CA VAL A 334 -27.22 -10.78 -17.33
C VAL A 334 -27.02 -12.11 -18.06
N ASN A 335 -26.96 -12.04 -19.39
CA ASN A 335 -26.67 -13.20 -20.23
C ASN A 335 -25.18 -13.59 -20.22
N GLU A 336 -24.81 -14.59 -20.99
CA GLU A 336 -23.42 -15.05 -21.15
C GLU A 336 -22.47 -13.99 -21.69
N SER A 337 -22.98 -12.99 -22.42
CA SER A 337 -22.20 -11.85 -22.95
C SER A 337 -22.14 -10.64 -21.99
N GLY A 338 -22.83 -10.74 -20.85
CA GLY A 338 -22.94 -9.63 -19.89
C GLY A 338 -24.02 -8.59 -20.23
N ASP A 339 -24.88 -8.83 -21.24
CA ASP A 339 -26.00 -7.94 -21.57
C ASP A 339 -27.15 -8.15 -20.59
N VAL A 340 -27.83 -7.07 -20.25
CA VAL A 340 -28.95 -7.11 -19.28
C VAL A 340 -30.20 -7.66 -19.94
N LEU A 341 -30.73 -8.77 -19.40
CA LEU A 341 -31.99 -9.40 -19.85
C LEU A 341 -33.19 -8.86 -19.08
N ALA A 342 -33.05 -8.68 -17.78
CA ALA A 342 -34.12 -8.22 -16.90
C ALA A 342 -33.54 -7.52 -15.64
N HIS A 343 -34.35 -6.72 -15.00
CA HIS A 343 -34.05 -6.15 -13.70
C HIS A 343 -35.31 -6.00 -12.85
N SER A 344 -35.14 -5.97 -11.52
CA SER A 344 -36.23 -5.79 -10.56
C SER A 344 -35.70 -5.24 -9.23
N THR A 345 -36.61 -4.78 -8.36
CA THR A 345 -36.27 -4.40 -6.98
C THR A 345 -37.25 -5.07 -6.03
N ILE A 346 -36.72 -5.84 -5.09
CA ILE A 346 -37.50 -6.55 -4.07
C ILE A 346 -37.30 -5.91 -2.69
N TYR A 347 -38.24 -6.09 -1.80
CA TYR A 347 -38.24 -5.46 -0.47
C TYR A 347 -38.49 -6.49 0.63
N PRO A 348 -37.59 -7.45 0.84
CA PRO A 348 -37.79 -8.53 1.82
C PRO A 348 -37.67 -8.10 3.28
N PHE A 349 -37.17 -6.88 3.55
CA PHE A 349 -36.86 -6.40 4.88
C PHE A 349 -37.72 -5.19 5.27
N ALA A 350 -37.77 -4.91 6.58
CA ALA A 350 -38.47 -3.74 7.10
C ALA A 350 -37.97 -2.43 6.40
N PRO A 351 -38.85 -1.46 6.14
CA PRO A 351 -40.24 -1.34 6.59
C PRO A 351 -41.31 -2.03 5.72
N LYS A 352 -41.00 -2.48 4.51
CA LYS A 352 -42.01 -3.09 3.63
C LYS A 352 -42.27 -4.57 3.96
N ASP A 353 -41.22 -5.31 4.36
CA ASP A 353 -41.26 -6.70 4.85
C ASP A 353 -42.03 -7.68 3.92
N ASP A 354 -41.88 -7.48 2.59
CA ASP A 354 -42.49 -8.36 1.59
C ASP A 354 -41.56 -9.52 1.23
N LYS A 355 -41.40 -10.44 2.18
CA LYS A 355 -40.57 -11.64 1.99
C LYS A 355 -41.16 -12.61 0.95
N ALA A 356 -42.47 -12.86 0.99
CA ALA A 356 -43.17 -13.79 0.11
C ALA A 356 -43.09 -13.34 -1.35
N GLY A 357 -43.41 -12.08 -1.64
CA GLY A 357 -43.26 -11.49 -2.97
C GLY A 357 -41.83 -11.51 -3.46
N SER A 358 -40.87 -11.27 -2.57
CA SER A 358 -39.45 -11.33 -2.90
C SER A 358 -38.96 -12.71 -3.30
N LEU A 359 -39.37 -13.77 -2.58
CA LEU A 359 -39.05 -15.16 -2.93
C LEU A 359 -39.68 -15.58 -4.29
N THR A 360 -40.90 -15.15 -4.53
CA THR A 360 -41.61 -15.40 -5.78
C THR A 360 -40.92 -14.76 -6.98
N GLU A 361 -40.51 -13.50 -6.84
CA GLU A 361 -39.83 -12.73 -7.89
C GLU A 361 -38.42 -13.31 -8.19
N LEU A 362 -37.63 -13.66 -7.15
CA LEU A 362 -36.37 -14.36 -7.34
C LEU A 362 -36.52 -15.65 -8.12
N ALA A 363 -37.47 -16.50 -7.72
CA ALA A 363 -37.74 -17.78 -8.42
C ALA A 363 -38.24 -17.56 -9.86
N ARG A 364 -39.07 -16.53 -10.10
CA ARG A 364 -39.56 -16.16 -11.45
C ARG A 364 -38.39 -15.81 -12.36
N LEU A 365 -37.51 -14.87 -11.93
CA LEU A 365 -36.36 -14.47 -12.73
C LEU A 365 -35.42 -15.64 -13.03
N CYS A 366 -35.15 -16.49 -12.04
CA CYS A 366 -34.28 -17.64 -12.24
C CYS A 366 -34.84 -18.64 -13.27
N ARG A 367 -36.17 -18.89 -13.28
CA ARG A 367 -36.81 -19.79 -14.24
C ARG A 367 -36.92 -19.20 -15.63
N GLU A 368 -37.38 -17.95 -15.73
CA GLU A 368 -37.65 -17.30 -17.01
C GLU A 368 -36.38 -17.12 -17.85
N PHE A 369 -35.27 -16.82 -17.22
CA PHE A 369 -34.02 -16.57 -17.91
C PHE A 369 -32.99 -17.72 -17.79
N ASN A 370 -33.36 -18.87 -17.25
CA ASN A 370 -32.48 -20.03 -17.06
C ASN A 370 -31.15 -19.64 -16.36
N VAL A 371 -31.27 -18.99 -15.21
CA VAL A 371 -30.09 -18.52 -14.42
C VAL A 371 -29.28 -19.71 -13.92
N ASP A 372 -27.98 -19.68 -14.07
CA ASP A 372 -27.02 -20.66 -13.54
C ASP A 372 -26.40 -20.22 -12.20
N LEU A 373 -26.10 -18.93 -12.11
CA LEU A 373 -25.36 -18.35 -10.98
C LEU A 373 -26.14 -17.21 -10.35
N ILE A 374 -26.04 -17.10 -9.01
CA ILE A 374 -26.54 -15.94 -8.26
C ILE A 374 -25.33 -15.28 -7.59
N ALA A 375 -24.97 -14.08 -8.05
CA ALA A 375 -23.91 -13.24 -7.53
C ALA A 375 -24.49 -12.30 -6.47
N ILE A 376 -24.11 -12.42 -5.20
CA ILE A 376 -24.62 -11.61 -4.10
C ILE A 376 -23.51 -10.68 -3.63
N GLY A 377 -23.75 -9.36 -3.64
CA GLY A 377 -22.83 -8.37 -3.10
C GLY A 377 -22.57 -8.57 -1.61
N ASN A 378 -21.32 -8.38 -1.16
CA ASN A 378 -20.92 -8.62 0.23
C ASN A 378 -21.04 -7.39 1.16
N GLY A 379 -21.83 -6.40 0.80
CA GLY A 379 -22.05 -5.19 1.59
C GLY A 379 -23.11 -5.31 2.69
N THR A 380 -23.71 -4.16 3.01
CA THR A 380 -24.74 -4.09 4.06
C THR A 380 -25.96 -4.94 3.71
N ALA A 381 -26.44 -5.77 4.64
CA ALA A 381 -27.53 -6.73 4.45
C ALA A 381 -27.20 -7.92 3.53
N SER A 382 -25.93 -8.20 3.26
CA SER A 382 -25.54 -9.34 2.41
C SER A 382 -25.99 -10.68 3.01
N ARG A 383 -25.85 -10.87 4.32
CA ARG A 383 -26.18 -12.13 5.01
C ARG A 383 -27.68 -12.40 5.03
N GLU A 384 -28.47 -11.37 5.33
CA GLU A 384 -29.93 -11.47 5.26
C GLU A 384 -30.39 -11.79 3.83
N THR A 385 -29.72 -11.20 2.84
CA THR A 385 -29.99 -11.46 1.43
C THR A 385 -29.53 -12.86 1.01
N GLU A 386 -28.38 -13.33 1.49
CA GLU A 386 -27.92 -14.71 1.29
C GLU A 386 -28.88 -15.73 1.89
N ALA A 387 -29.38 -15.48 3.10
CA ALA A 387 -30.39 -16.34 3.74
C ALA A 387 -31.70 -16.38 2.94
N LEU A 388 -32.15 -15.23 2.41
CA LEU A 388 -33.33 -15.16 1.54
C LEU A 388 -33.14 -15.99 0.25
N VAL A 389 -31.99 -15.85 -0.40
CA VAL A 389 -31.64 -16.60 -1.61
C VAL A 389 -31.54 -18.09 -1.29
N ALA A 390 -30.96 -18.48 -0.16
CA ALA A 390 -30.89 -19.87 0.28
C ALA A 390 -32.27 -20.48 0.48
N GLU A 391 -33.19 -19.75 1.11
CA GLU A 391 -34.60 -20.18 1.30
C GLU A 391 -35.31 -20.34 -0.05
N MET A 392 -35.10 -19.41 -0.99
CA MET A 392 -35.65 -19.52 -2.34
C MET A 392 -35.11 -20.77 -3.05
N MET A 393 -33.80 -21.05 -2.98
CA MET A 393 -33.16 -22.22 -3.58
C MET A 393 -33.69 -23.54 -2.96
N ALA A 394 -33.84 -23.58 -1.63
CA ALA A 394 -34.38 -24.76 -0.94
C ALA A 394 -35.83 -25.07 -1.32
N ALA A 395 -36.66 -24.01 -1.50
CA ALA A 395 -38.06 -24.16 -1.95
C ALA A 395 -38.18 -24.51 -3.43
N ASN A 396 -37.14 -24.33 -4.24
CA ASN A 396 -37.12 -24.57 -5.69
C ASN A 396 -35.91 -25.44 -6.07
N SER A 397 -35.85 -26.64 -5.52
CA SER A 397 -34.72 -27.58 -5.72
C SER A 397 -34.62 -28.13 -7.16
N ASP A 398 -35.62 -27.92 -8.01
CA ASP A 398 -35.61 -28.15 -9.45
C ASP A 398 -34.61 -27.21 -10.18
N LEU A 399 -34.35 -26.05 -9.64
CA LEU A 399 -33.38 -25.09 -10.17
C LEU A 399 -31.96 -25.46 -9.71
N LYS A 400 -31.06 -25.75 -10.65
CA LYS A 400 -29.66 -26.09 -10.38
C LYS A 400 -28.85 -24.81 -10.22
N LEU A 401 -29.13 -24.02 -9.21
CA LEU A 401 -28.49 -22.73 -8.95
C LEU A 401 -27.24 -22.88 -8.09
N THR A 402 -26.27 -22.03 -8.35
CA THR A 402 -25.08 -21.84 -7.45
C THR A 402 -25.05 -20.40 -7.00
N ARG A 403 -25.08 -20.17 -5.67
CA ARG A 403 -24.91 -18.82 -5.10
C ARG A 403 -23.45 -18.55 -4.76
N VAL A 404 -23.01 -17.33 -5.00
CA VAL A 404 -21.63 -16.87 -4.76
C VAL A 404 -21.65 -15.48 -4.17
N SER A 405 -20.93 -15.27 -3.06
CA SER A 405 -20.68 -13.93 -2.52
C SER A 405 -19.61 -13.24 -3.37
N VAL A 406 -19.88 -12.00 -3.77
CA VAL A 406 -19.03 -11.21 -4.66
C VAL A 406 -18.71 -9.87 -3.99
N SER A 407 -17.45 -9.45 -4.04
CA SER A 407 -17.06 -8.13 -3.53
C SER A 407 -17.76 -7.02 -4.30
N GLU A 408 -18.51 -6.15 -3.62
CA GLU A 408 -19.14 -4.96 -4.21
C GLU A 408 -18.25 -3.72 -4.16
N ALA A 409 -16.99 -3.85 -3.69
CA ALA A 409 -16.06 -2.73 -3.57
C ALA A 409 -15.97 -1.92 -4.87
N GLY A 410 -16.22 -0.62 -4.82
CA GLY A 410 -16.25 0.28 -5.97
C GLY A 410 -17.48 0.15 -6.91
N ALA A 411 -18.43 -0.77 -6.67
CA ALA A 411 -19.61 -0.90 -7.53
C ALA A 411 -20.47 0.36 -7.55
N SER A 412 -20.60 1.05 -6.41
CA SER A 412 -21.29 2.34 -6.31
C SER A 412 -20.57 3.45 -7.10
N VAL A 413 -19.24 3.43 -7.16
CA VAL A 413 -18.45 4.38 -7.96
C VAL A 413 -18.67 4.12 -9.45
N TYR A 414 -18.64 2.85 -9.87
CA TYR A 414 -18.95 2.47 -11.24
C TYR A 414 -20.38 2.91 -11.62
N SER A 415 -21.39 2.56 -10.83
CA SER A 415 -22.81 2.84 -11.14
C SER A 415 -23.11 4.32 -11.37
N ALA A 416 -22.39 5.22 -10.66
CA ALA A 416 -22.48 6.66 -10.79
C ALA A 416 -21.57 7.27 -11.87
N SER A 417 -20.72 6.45 -12.52
CA SER A 417 -19.76 6.93 -13.51
C SER A 417 -20.41 7.28 -14.85
N GLU A 418 -19.74 8.14 -15.62
CA GLU A 418 -20.11 8.45 -16.99
C GLU A 418 -20.09 7.18 -17.88
N LEU A 419 -19.09 6.32 -17.69
CA LEU A 419 -18.97 5.05 -18.40
C LEU A 419 -20.21 4.17 -18.19
N ALA A 420 -20.66 3.98 -16.95
CA ALA A 420 -21.85 3.20 -16.66
C ALA A 420 -23.13 3.83 -17.26
N SER A 421 -23.18 5.16 -17.34
CA SER A 421 -24.29 5.88 -17.99
C SER A 421 -24.30 5.65 -19.50
N GLN A 422 -23.15 5.53 -20.13
CA GLN A 422 -23.02 5.22 -21.55
C GLN A 422 -23.29 3.75 -21.85
N GLU A 423 -22.84 2.84 -20.98
CA GLU A 423 -23.06 1.38 -21.14
C GLU A 423 -24.52 0.97 -20.85
N LEU A 424 -25.18 1.63 -19.93
CA LEU A 424 -26.50 1.28 -19.39
C LEU A 424 -27.43 2.52 -19.29
N PRO A 425 -27.68 3.20 -20.42
CA PRO A 425 -28.42 4.48 -20.41
C PRO A 425 -29.87 4.32 -19.91
N GLU A 426 -30.51 3.17 -20.16
CA GLU A 426 -31.89 2.89 -19.80
C GLU A 426 -32.08 2.47 -18.33
N LEU A 427 -30.95 2.21 -17.58
CA LEU A 427 -31.03 1.70 -16.23
C LEU A 427 -30.79 2.81 -15.20
N ASP A 428 -31.58 2.78 -14.13
CA ASP A 428 -31.35 3.59 -12.95
C ASP A 428 -29.99 3.29 -12.31
N VAL A 429 -29.37 4.33 -11.74
CA VAL A 429 -28.05 4.23 -11.08
C VAL A 429 -28.03 3.09 -10.05
N SER A 430 -29.12 2.88 -9.30
CA SER A 430 -29.21 1.85 -8.28
C SER A 430 -29.20 0.41 -8.85
N ILE A 431 -29.66 0.20 -10.07
CA ILE A 431 -29.68 -1.11 -10.74
C ILE A 431 -28.30 -1.44 -11.36
N ARG A 432 -27.58 -0.45 -11.84
CA ARG A 432 -26.25 -0.63 -12.44
C ARG A 432 -25.27 -1.33 -11.49
N GLY A 433 -25.44 -1.16 -10.16
CA GLY A 433 -24.67 -1.89 -9.15
C GLY A 433 -24.87 -3.41 -9.23
N ALA A 434 -26.12 -3.87 -9.31
CA ALA A 434 -26.45 -5.29 -9.46
C ALA A 434 -25.92 -5.87 -10.78
N VAL A 435 -25.95 -5.11 -11.87
CA VAL A 435 -25.34 -5.53 -13.16
C VAL A 435 -23.84 -5.72 -13.00
N SER A 436 -23.16 -4.77 -12.36
CA SER A 436 -21.71 -4.86 -12.11
C SER A 436 -21.36 -6.07 -11.24
N ILE A 437 -22.13 -6.36 -10.19
CA ILE A 437 -21.93 -7.54 -9.32
C ILE A 437 -22.04 -8.84 -10.13
N ALA A 438 -23.03 -8.94 -11.02
CA ALA A 438 -23.18 -10.12 -11.91
C ALA A 438 -21.99 -10.27 -12.87
N ARG A 439 -21.60 -9.20 -13.56
CA ARG A 439 -20.47 -9.19 -14.51
C ARG A 439 -19.13 -9.48 -13.84
N ARG A 440 -18.93 -9.04 -12.57
CA ARG A 440 -17.71 -9.37 -11.80
C ARG A 440 -17.57 -10.86 -11.52
N LEU A 441 -18.69 -11.58 -11.34
CA LEU A 441 -18.64 -13.02 -11.18
C LEU A 441 -18.27 -13.69 -12.50
N GLN A 442 -18.79 -13.20 -13.63
CA GLN A 442 -18.45 -13.72 -14.95
C GLN A 442 -16.98 -13.49 -15.28
N ASP A 443 -16.48 -12.28 -15.18
CA ASP A 443 -15.05 -11.92 -15.34
C ASP A 443 -14.67 -10.74 -14.46
N PRO A 444 -13.96 -10.99 -13.32
CA PRO A 444 -13.51 -9.95 -12.40
C PRO A 444 -12.63 -8.88 -13.06
N LEU A 445 -11.68 -9.31 -13.92
CA LEU A 445 -10.76 -8.40 -14.58
C LEU A 445 -11.49 -7.45 -15.53
N ALA A 446 -12.34 -7.99 -16.40
CA ALA A 446 -13.06 -7.21 -17.40
C ALA A 446 -13.99 -6.14 -16.79
N GLU A 447 -14.53 -6.41 -15.60
CA GLU A 447 -15.42 -5.47 -14.92
C GLU A 447 -14.66 -4.48 -14.00
N LEU A 448 -13.69 -4.97 -13.21
CA LEU A 448 -12.97 -4.12 -12.25
C LEU A 448 -12.10 -3.05 -12.92
N VAL A 449 -11.59 -3.28 -14.12
CA VAL A 449 -10.82 -2.27 -14.88
C VAL A 449 -11.63 -1.03 -15.27
N LYS A 450 -12.96 -1.09 -15.18
CA LYS A 450 -13.87 0.05 -15.43
C LYS A 450 -13.91 1.04 -14.25
N ILE A 451 -13.35 0.66 -13.10
CA ILE A 451 -13.36 1.43 -11.85
C ILE A 451 -11.99 2.02 -11.64
N ASP A 452 -11.93 3.28 -11.17
CA ASP A 452 -10.67 3.84 -10.69
C ASP A 452 -10.08 2.90 -9.62
N PRO A 453 -8.85 2.37 -9.82
CA PRO A 453 -8.25 1.41 -8.90
C PRO A 453 -8.21 1.88 -7.44
N LYS A 454 -8.10 3.19 -7.19
CA LYS A 454 -8.17 3.77 -5.84
C LYS A 454 -9.55 3.64 -5.18
N SER A 455 -10.59 3.46 -5.97
CA SER A 455 -11.96 3.27 -5.47
C SER A 455 -12.29 1.81 -5.15
N ILE A 456 -11.38 0.88 -5.50
CA ILE A 456 -11.48 -0.52 -5.09
C ILE A 456 -10.88 -0.65 -3.69
N GLY A 457 -11.64 -1.14 -2.73
CA GLY A 457 -11.19 -1.30 -1.35
C GLY A 457 -10.23 -2.49 -1.23
N VAL A 458 -8.93 -2.21 -1.19
CA VAL A 458 -7.85 -3.23 -1.11
C VAL A 458 -7.04 -3.15 0.18
N GLY A 459 -7.39 -2.24 1.11
CA GLY A 459 -6.72 -2.14 2.39
C GLY A 459 -7.27 -1.08 3.32
N GLN A 460 -7.10 -1.30 4.63
CA GLN A 460 -7.71 -0.49 5.68
C GLN A 460 -7.21 0.97 5.72
N TYR A 461 -5.95 1.23 5.35
CA TYR A 461 -5.30 2.55 5.40
C TYR A 461 -5.08 3.15 4.01
N GLN A 462 -5.83 2.71 3.01
CA GLN A 462 -5.67 3.12 1.61
C GLN A 462 -5.79 4.64 1.41
N HIS A 463 -6.65 5.30 2.19
CA HIS A 463 -6.84 6.75 2.13
C HIS A 463 -5.82 7.56 2.95
N ASP A 464 -4.98 6.90 3.75
CA ASP A 464 -4.02 7.55 4.65
C ASP A 464 -2.60 7.63 4.08
N VAL A 465 -2.34 7.01 2.93
CA VAL A 465 -1.05 7.02 2.23
C VAL A 465 -1.01 8.08 1.13
N ASN A 466 0.18 8.33 0.57
CA ASN A 466 0.35 9.25 -0.55
C ASN A 466 -0.53 8.84 -1.75
N GLN A 467 -1.57 9.64 -2.06
CA GLN A 467 -2.59 9.32 -3.07
C GLN A 467 -2.04 9.32 -4.50
N THR A 468 -1.03 10.13 -4.81
CA THR A 468 -0.38 10.13 -6.14
C THR A 468 0.47 8.88 -6.33
N GLY A 469 1.24 8.50 -5.31
CA GLY A 469 2.00 7.25 -5.31
C GLY A 469 1.08 6.03 -5.42
N LEU A 470 0.02 6.00 -4.63
CA LEU A 470 -0.99 4.95 -4.67
C LEU A 470 -1.61 4.78 -6.06
N ALA A 471 -2.04 5.89 -6.70
CA ALA A 471 -2.61 5.85 -8.04
C ALA A 471 -1.67 5.17 -9.04
N LYS A 472 -0.41 5.62 -9.10
CA LYS A 472 0.60 5.05 -10.00
C LYS A 472 0.85 3.56 -9.74
N THR A 473 0.94 3.18 -8.45
CA THR A 473 1.16 1.78 -8.07
C THR A 473 -0.01 0.88 -8.49
N LEU A 474 -1.25 1.32 -8.25
CA LEU A 474 -2.42 0.53 -8.59
C LEU A 474 -2.69 0.49 -10.09
N GLU A 475 -2.46 1.58 -10.84
CA GLU A 475 -2.52 1.60 -12.31
C GLU A 475 -1.52 0.62 -12.93
N ALA A 476 -0.29 0.58 -12.42
CA ALA A 476 0.71 -0.37 -12.88
C ALA A 476 0.26 -1.84 -12.66
N VAL A 477 -0.39 -2.14 -11.54
CA VAL A 477 -0.94 -3.48 -11.27
C VAL A 477 -2.03 -3.84 -12.27
N VAL A 478 -2.94 -2.91 -12.60
CA VAL A 478 -3.99 -3.17 -13.60
C VAL A 478 -3.37 -3.45 -14.96
N GLU A 479 -2.40 -2.63 -15.38
CA GLU A 479 -1.67 -2.82 -16.64
C GLU A 479 -1.00 -4.21 -16.69
N ASP A 480 -0.29 -4.60 -15.64
CA ASP A 480 0.38 -5.90 -15.56
C ASP A 480 -0.64 -7.07 -15.63
N CYS A 481 -1.76 -6.98 -14.91
CA CYS A 481 -2.79 -8.00 -14.92
C CYS A 481 -3.44 -8.16 -16.30
N VAL A 482 -3.83 -7.05 -16.93
CA VAL A 482 -4.46 -7.06 -18.26
C VAL A 482 -3.52 -7.66 -19.30
N ASN A 483 -2.24 -7.26 -19.31
CA ASN A 483 -1.28 -7.78 -20.27
C ASN A 483 -0.86 -9.23 -19.98
N SER A 484 -0.88 -9.68 -18.72
CA SER A 484 -0.61 -11.09 -18.39
C SER A 484 -1.71 -12.04 -18.87
N VAL A 485 -2.97 -11.63 -18.79
CA VAL A 485 -4.12 -12.40 -19.26
C VAL A 485 -4.25 -12.31 -20.79
N GLY A 486 -4.00 -11.12 -21.36
CA GLY A 486 -4.27 -10.80 -22.77
C GLY A 486 -5.79 -10.60 -23.02
N VAL A 487 -6.13 -9.98 -24.12
CA VAL A 487 -7.50 -9.49 -24.37
C VAL A 487 -7.96 -9.82 -25.78
N ASP A 488 -9.15 -10.40 -25.92
CA ASP A 488 -9.77 -10.58 -27.25
C ASP A 488 -10.28 -9.23 -27.78
N VAL A 489 -9.70 -8.78 -28.89
CA VAL A 489 -9.99 -7.47 -29.47
C VAL A 489 -11.44 -7.35 -29.98
N ASN A 490 -12.08 -8.49 -30.29
CA ASN A 490 -13.42 -8.51 -30.83
C ASN A 490 -14.51 -8.39 -29.76
N THR A 491 -14.19 -8.70 -28.49
CA THR A 491 -15.16 -8.67 -27.37
C THR A 491 -14.84 -7.58 -26.36
N ALA A 492 -13.57 -7.17 -26.27
CA ALA A 492 -13.08 -6.24 -25.25
C ALA A 492 -13.75 -4.87 -25.25
N SER A 493 -13.95 -4.30 -24.08
CA SER A 493 -14.35 -2.90 -23.90
C SER A 493 -13.18 -1.94 -24.10
N ALA A 494 -13.47 -0.67 -24.40
CA ALA A 494 -12.44 0.37 -24.48
C ALA A 494 -11.68 0.53 -23.16
N ALA A 495 -12.33 0.27 -22.02
CA ALA A 495 -11.74 0.37 -20.70
C ALA A 495 -10.56 -0.61 -20.54
N ILE A 496 -10.76 -1.90 -20.85
CA ILE A 496 -9.69 -2.91 -20.73
C ILE A 496 -8.62 -2.72 -21.82
N LEU A 497 -9.02 -2.39 -23.07
CA LEU A 497 -8.09 -2.11 -24.14
C LEU A 497 -7.13 -0.96 -23.81
N GLY A 498 -7.58 0.03 -23.05
CA GLY A 498 -6.74 1.16 -22.65
C GLY A 498 -5.58 0.82 -21.71
N TYR A 499 -5.54 -0.40 -21.16
CA TYR A 499 -4.44 -0.94 -20.35
C TYR A 499 -3.51 -1.88 -21.12
N ILE A 500 -3.80 -2.15 -22.39
CA ILE A 500 -2.90 -2.94 -23.24
C ILE A 500 -1.65 -2.12 -23.55
N ALA A 501 -0.49 -2.77 -23.46
CA ALA A 501 0.81 -2.19 -23.76
C ALA A 501 0.80 -1.41 -25.10
N GLY A 502 1.28 -0.19 -25.07
CA GLY A 502 1.31 0.69 -26.24
C GLY A 502 -0.01 1.36 -26.63
N LEU A 503 -1.17 0.93 -26.09
CA LEU A 503 -2.45 1.59 -26.32
C LEU A 503 -2.69 2.71 -25.30
N ASN A 504 -3.47 3.70 -25.70
CA ASN A 504 -4.04 4.70 -24.82
C ASN A 504 -5.56 4.71 -24.95
N LYS A 505 -6.25 5.41 -24.06
CA LYS A 505 -7.72 5.47 -24.04
C LYS A 505 -8.34 5.91 -25.39
N SER A 506 -7.69 6.82 -26.09
CA SER A 506 -8.17 7.29 -27.41
C SER A 506 -8.07 6.20 -28.48
N ILE A 507 -6.95 5.47 -28.53
CA ILE A 507 -6.76 4.36 -29.49
C ILE A 507 -7.67 3.20 -29.13
N ALA A 508 -7.81 2.88 -27.84
CA ALA A 508 -8.75 1.86 -27.35
C ALA A 508 -10.18 2.12 -27.82
N GLN A 509 -10.64 3.38 -27.74
CA GLN A 509 -11.96 3.77 -28.24
C GLN A 509 -12.04 3.63 -29.78
N GLN A 510 -11.00 4.05 -30.54
CA GLN A 510 -10.95 3.89 -31.98
C GLN A 510 -11.03 2.42 -32.42
N ILE A 511 -10.43 1.48 -31.68
CA ILE A 511 -10.54 0.03 -31.95
C ILE A 511 -12.01 -0.41 -31.82
N VAL A 512 -12.68 0.01 -30.75
CA VAL A 512 -14.09 -0.34 -30.53
C VAL A 512 -15.01 0.25 -31.60
N ASP A 513 -14.79 1.52 -31.96
CA ASP A 513 -15.59 2.20 -32.99
C ASP A 513 -15.34 1.60 -34.37
N PHE A 514 -14.09 1.33 -34.72
CA PHE A 514 -13.75 0.65 -35.97
C PHE A 514 -14.43 -0.74 -36.09
N ARG A 515 -14.44 -1.50 -34.99
CA ARG A 515 -15.13 -2.81 -34.91
C ARG A 515 -16.63 -2.68 -35.12
N LYS A 516 -17.26 -1.65 -34.57
CA LYS A 516 -18.70 -1.40 -34.76
C LYS A 516 -19.05 -1.04 -36.21
N GLU A 517 -18.19 -0.28 -36.89
CA GLU A 517 -18.41 0.19 -38.26
C GLU A 517 -18.04 -0.86 -39.33
N ASN A 518 -16.95 -1.61 -39.13
CA ASN A 518 -16.37 -2.48 -40.13
C ASN A 518 -16.54 -3.99 -39.82
N GLY A 519 -17.17 -4.33 -38.70
CA GLY A 519 -17.27 -5.70 -38.23
C GLY A 519 -16.03 -6.18 -37.45
N ARG A 520 -16.01 -7.48 -37.14
CA ARG A 520 -14.93 -8.09 -36.37
C ARG A 520 -13.59 -8.06 -37.11
N PHE A 521 -12.51 -7.99 -36.34
CA PHE A 521 -11.17 -8.21 -36.85
C PHE A 521 -10.95 -9.70 -37.16
N ASP A 522 -10.48 -10.01 -38.34
CA ASP A 522 -10.19 -11.38 -38.78
C ASP A 522 -8.73 -11.80 -38.48
N ASN A 523 -7.82 -10.84 -38.40
CA ASN A 523 -6.42 -11.07 -38.02
C ASN A 523 -5.82 -9.79 -37.41
N ARG A 524 -4.66 -9.95 -36.74
CA ARG A 524 -3.94 -8.83 -36.10
C ARG A 524 -3.50 -7.74 -37.07
N GLN A 525 -3.17 -8.09 -38.33
CA GLN A 525 -2.79 -7.10 -39.35
C GLN A 525 -3.92 -6.12 -39.67
N ALA A 526 -5.18 -6.54 -39.50
CA ALA A 526 -6.32 -5.65 -39.68
C ALA A 526 -6.35 -4.49 -38.69
N LEU A 527 -5.71 -4.60 -37.53
CA LEU A 527 -5.57 -3.53 -36.54
C LEU A 527 -4.83 -2.31 -37.08
N LYS A 528 -3.90 -2.49 -38.03
CA LYS A 528 -3.20 -1.38 -38.67
C LYS A 528 -4.10 -0.43 -39.46
N LYS A 529 -5.34 -0.84 -39.76
CA LYS A 529 -6.36 -0.01 -40.42
C LYS A 529 -7.07 0.92 -39.41
N VAL A 530 -6.91 0.71 -38.10
CA VAL A 530 -7.51 1.55 -37.07
C VAL A 530 -6.83 2.93 -37.06
N PRO A 531 -7.58 4.03 -37.11
CA PRO A 531 -7.00 5.38 -37.08
C PRO A 531 -6.08 5.59 -35.85
N ARG A 532 -4.92 6.21 -36.08
CA ARG A 532 -3.89 6.49 -35.05
C ARG A 532 -3.16 5.28 -34.47
N LEU A 533 -3.47 4.07 -34.89
CA LEU A 533 -2.73 2.87 -34.50
C LEU A 533 -1.54 2.72 -35.48
N GLY A 534 -0.40 3.35 -35.14
CA GLY A 534 0.83 3.28 -35.95
C GLY A 534 1.63 1.99 -35.74
N GLU A 535 2.66 1.77 -36.52
CA GLU A 535 3.52 0.57 -36.47
C GLU A 535 4.07 0.30 -35.08
N ARG A 536 4.60 1.32 -34.41
CA ARG A 536 5.16 1.19 -33.07
C ARG A 536 4.11 0.80 -32.01
N THR A 537 2.90 1.36 -32.11
CA THR A 537 1.77 1.00 -31.25
C THR A 537 1.34 -0.43 -31.52
N PHE A 538 1.29 -0.83 -32.80
CA PHE A 538 0.98 -2.20 -33.20
C PHE A 538 2.02 -3.18 -32.64
N GLU A 539 3.30 -2.90 -32.79
CA GLU A 539 4.40 -3.72 -32.26
C GLU A 539 4.22 -3.97 -30.75
N GLN A 540 3.95 -2.94 -29.96
CA GLN A 540 3.78 -3.11 -28.52
C GLN A 540 2.50 -3.85 -28.12
N ALA A 541 1.41 -3.66 -28.86
CA ALA A 541 0.10 -4.17 -28.49
C ALA A 541 -0.20 -5.58 -29.03
N ALA A 542 0.35 -5.93 -30.19
CA ALA A 542 -0.08 -7.08 -30.99
C ALA A 542 -0.03 -8.43 -30.23
N GLY A 543 1.02 -8.65 -29.44
CA GLY A 543 1.16 -9.90 -28.69
C GLY A 543 0.17 -10.05 -27.52
N PHE A 544 -0.42 -8.95 -27.04
CA PHE A 544 -1.41 -8.93 -25.95
C PHE A 544 -2.85 -8.91 -26.46
N LEU A 545 -3.06 -8.56 -27.74
CA LEU A 545 -4.36 -8.60 -28.40
C LEU A 545 -4.57 -9.94 -29.07
N ARG A 546 -5.64 -10.62 -28.73
CA ARG A 546 -6.00 -11.94 -29.26
C ARG A 546 -7.18 -11.83 -30.22
N ILE A 547 -7.24 -12.74 -31.19
CA ILE A 547 -8.35 -12.87 -32.13
C ILE A 547 -8.74 -14.36 -32.19
N GLN A 548 -9.86 -14.69 -31.57
CA GLN A 548 -10.39 -16.04 -31.59
C GLN A 548 -11.08 -16.31 -32.94
N ASN A 549 -10.88 -17.52 -33.49
CA ASN A 549 -11.50 -17.95 -34.73
C ASN A 549 -11.24 -17.01 -35.95
N GLY A 550 -10.02 -16.42 -36.01
CA GLY A 550 -9.56 -15.62 -37.13
C GLY A 550 -8.92 -16.43 -38.25
N SER A 551 -8.48 -15.74 -39.32
CA SER A 551 -7.81 -16.37 -40.46
C SER A 551 -6.39 -16.84 -40.15
N GLU A 552 -5.72 -16.21 -39.15
CA GLU A 552 -4.38 -16.59 -38.68
C GLU A 552 -4.48 -17.29 -37.32
N PRO A 553 -4.21 -18.61 -37.22
CA PRO A 553 -4.38 -19.35 -35.98
C PRO A 553 -3.49 -18.86 -34.82
N LEU A 554 -2.29 -18.31 -35.13
CA LEU A 554 -1.39 -17.77 -34.12
C LEU A 554 -1.93 -16.52 -33.43
N ASP A 555 -2.86 -15.81 -34.06
CA ASP A 555 -3.49 -14.61 -33.49
C ASP A 555 -4.37 -14.91 -32.27
N ALA A 556 -4.78 -16.18 -32.05
CA ALA A 556 -5.46 -16.62 -30.84
C ALA A 556 -4.50 -16.84 -29.65
N SER A 557 -3.19 -16.89 -29.88
CA SER A 557 -2.14 -17.13 -28.90
C SER A 557 -1.46 -15.84 -28.44
N ALA A 558 -0.53 -15.93 -27.50
CA ALA A 558 0.35 -14.81 -27.13
C ALA A 558 1.67 -14.78 -27.90
N VAL A 559 1.82 -15.59 -28.95
CA VAL A 559 2.98 -15.49 -29.87
C VAL A 559 2.96 -14.13 -30.57
N HIS A 560 4.05 -13.39 -30.48
CA HIS A 560 4.16 -12.09 -31.12
C HIS A 560 4.27 -12.25 -32.65
N PRO A 561 3.68 -11.34 -33.47
CA PRO A 561 3.80 -11.42 -34.92
C PRO A 561 5.24 -11.46 -35.45
N GLU A 562 6.21 -10.83 -34.76
CA GLU A 562 7.63 -10.92 -35.10
C GLU A 562 8.16 -12.35 -35.05
N SER A 563 7.57 -13.22 -34.23
CA SER A 563 7.99 -14.62 -34.04
C SER A 563 7.26 -15.59 -34.98
N TYR A 564 6.38 -15.14 -35.90
CA TYR A 564 5.66 -16.03 -36.80
C TYR A 564 6.62 -16.72 -37.78
N ALA A 565 7.69 -16.03 -38.19
CA ALA A 565 8.75 -16.62 -39.00
C ALA A 565 9.45 -17.79 -38.30
N LEU A 566 9.68 -17.68 -37.00
CA LEU A 566 10.22 -18.78 -36.17
C LEU A 566 9.27 -19.97 -36.15
N VAL A 567 7.97 -19.73 -35.93
CA VAL A 567 6.96 -20.81 -35.92
C VAL A 567 6.92 -21.51 -37.30
N SER A 568 7.01 -20.75 -38.40
CA SER A 568 7.06 -21.34 -39.75
C SER A 568 8.27 -22.26 -39.93
N LYS A 569 9.48 -21.85 -39.46
CA LYS A 569 10.69 -22.70 -39.49
C LYS A 569 10.49 -24.00 -38.70
N ILE A 570 9.86 -23.92 -37.50
CA ILE A 570 9.59 -25.09 -36.68
C ILE A 570 8.61 -26.03 -37.36
N VAL A 571 7.53 -25.50 -37.93
CA VAL A 571 6.49 -26.26 -38.66
C VAL A 571 7.08 -26.97 -39.88
N GLU A 572 7.92 -26.29 -40.68
CA GLU A 572 8.63 -26.90 -41.80
C GLU A 572 9.57 -28.05 -41.37
N ALA A 573 10.36 -27.80 -40.28
CA ALA A 573 11.30 -28.80 -39.77
C ALA A 573 10.59 -30.07 -39.23
N LYS A 574 9.36 -29.93 -38.74
CA LYS A 574 8.54 -31.03 -38.25
C LYS A 574 7.54 -31.58 -39.27
N ALA A 575 7.58 -31.10 -40.51
CA ALA A 575 6.65 -31.51 -41.58
C ALA A 575 5.17 -31.50 -41.14
N THR A 576 4.75 -30.44 -40.44
CA THR A 576 3.40 -30.29 -39.89
C THR A 576 2.78 -28.95 -40.37
N THR A 577 1.59 -28.60 -39.87
CA THR A 577 0.94 -27.31 -40.12
C THR A 577 0.85 -26.49 -38.83
N VAL A 578 0.64 -25.17 -38.95
CA VAL A 578 0.43 -24.28 -37.78
C VAL A 578 -0.77 -24.75 -36.95
N LYS A 579 -1.83 -25.20 -37.59
CA LYS A 579 -3.05 -25.72 -36.91
C LYS A 579 -2.79 -27.00 -36.14
N ASP A 580 -1.97 -27.90 -36.70
CA ASP A 580 -1.71 -29.22 -36.11
C ASP A 580 -0.68 -29.18 -34.98
N ILE A 581 0.24 -28.19 -34.97
CA ILE A 581 1.23 -28.03 -33.91
C ILE A 581 0.63 -27.34 -32.68
N ILE A 582 -0.34 -26.44 -32.86
CA ILE A 582 -1.00 -25.75 -31.75
C ILE A 582 -1.72 -26.76 -30.85
N GLY A 583 -1.35 -26.80 -29.56
CA GLY A 583 -1.91 -27.73 -28.56
C GLY A 583 -1.36 -29.17 -28.65
N ASN A 584 -0.48 -29.46 -29.59
CA ASN A 584 0.10 -30.80 -29.76
C ASN A 584 1.40 -30.95 -28.98
N THR A 585 1.24 -31.37 -27.71
CA THR A 585 2.35 -31.58 -26.78
C THR A 585 3.40 -32.60 -27.30
N GLU A 586 2.97 -33.61 -28.05
CA GLU A 586 3.87 -34.66 -28.56
C GLU A 586 4.83 -34.11 -29.62
N ILE A 587 4.34 -33.33 -30.57
CA ILE A 587 5.18 -32.69 -31.60
C ILE A 587 6.09 -31.63 -30.95
N ILE A 588 5.56 -30.82 -30.05
CA ILE A 588 6.31 -29.71 -29.44
C ILE A 588 7.46 -30.24 -28.58
N ARG A 589 7.29 -31.31 -27.81
CA ARG A 589 8.36 -31.92 -27.01
C ARG A 589 9.50 -32.51 -27.84
N GLN A 590 9.26 -32.80 -29.11
CA GLN A 590 10.30 -33.26 -30.04
C GLN A 590 11.10 -32.11 -30.66
N VAL A 591 10.71 -30.86 -30.41
CA VAL A 591 11.45 -29.68 -30.90
C VAL A 591 12.62 -29.41 -29.98
N ASN A 592 13.84 -29.48 -30.51
CA ASN A 592 15.03 -29.02 -29.82
C ASN A 592 15.17 -27.49 -30.02
N ALA A 593 14.95 -26.71 -28.98
CA ALA A 593 14.99 -25.25 -29.07
C ALA A 593 16.34 -24.70 -29.54
N GLU A 594 17.45 -25.36 -29.23
CA GLU A 594 18.79 -24.90 -29.61
C GLU A 594 19.03 -24.90 -31.14
N GLU A 595 18.31 -25.73 -31.88
CA GLU A 595 18.42 -25.82 -33.36
C GLU A 595 17.84 -24.59 -34.07
N PHE A 596 17.03 -23.80 -33.41
CA PHE A 596 16.34 -22.65 -33.98
C PHE A 596 16.90 -21.32 -33.50
N VAL A 597 17.97 -21.33 -32.67
CA VAL A 597 18.66 -20.10 -32.23
C VAL A 597 19.38 -19.49 -33.40
N ASP A 598 19.10 -18.21 -33.70
CA ASP A 598 19.76 -17.41 -34.72
C ASP A 598 20.00 -15.98 -34.21
N ASP A 599 20.49 -15.11 -35.11
CA ASP A 599 20.77 -13.71 -34.76
C ASP A 599 19.53 -12.90 -34.35
N GLN A 600 18.32 -13.39 -34.66
CA GLN A 600 17.05 -12.74 -34.43
C GLN A 600 16.31 -13.32 -33.22
N PHE A 601 16.41 -14.64 -32.97
CA PHE A 601 15.69 -15.36 -31.93
C PHE A 601 16.65 -16.10 -31.01
N GLY A 602 16.71 -15.66 -29.75
CA GLY A 602 17.45 -16.32 -28.70
C GLY A 602 16.66 -17.47 -28.07
N LEU A 603 17.35 -18.28 -27.28
CA LEU A 603 16.76 -19.42 -26.59
C LEU A 603 15.54 -19.08 -25.70
N PRO A 604 15.53 -17.96 -24.94
CA PRO A 604 14.34 -17.55 -24.16
C PRO A 604 13.10 -17.32 -25.02
N THR A 605 13.22 -16.60 -26.13
CA THR A 605 12.07 -16.38 -27.03
C THR A 605 11.57 -17.69 -27.65
N ILE A 606 12.46 -18.59 -28.04
CA ILE A 606 12.06 -19.89 -28.60
C ILE A 606 11.32 -20.73 -27.57
N GLN A 607 11.79 -20.78 -26.34
CA GLN A 607 11.15 -21.49 -25.24
C GLN A 607 9.76 -20.91 -24.90
N ASP A 608 9.62 -19.56 -24.91
CA ASP A 608 8.34 -18.89 -24.72
C ASP A 608 7.35 -19.23 -25.85
N VAL A 609 7.81 -19.24 -27.11
CA VAL A 609 6.99 -19.60 -28.28
C VAL A 609 6.55 -21.06 -28.19
N LEU A 610 7.44 -22.00 -27.88
CA LEU A 610 7.09 -23.42 -27.71
C LEU A 610 6.09 -23.64 -26.59
N SER A 611 6.30 -22.97 -25.46
CA SER A 611 5.37 -23.02 -24.32
C SER A 611 4.00 -22.47 -24.65
N GLU A 612 3.93 -21.41 -25.45
CA GLU A 612 2.69 -20.82 -25.92
C GLU A 612 1.96 -21.69 -26.97
N LEU A 613 2.73 -22.37 -27.84
CA LEU A 613 2.18 -23.33 -28.81
C LEU A 613 1.60 -24.57 -28.09
N GLU A 614 2.24 -25.03 -26.99
CA GLU A 614 1.75 -26.18 -26.20
C GLU A 614 0.40 -25.89 -25.54
N LYS A 615 0.22 -24.66 -25.06
CA LYS A 615 -1.02 -24.21 -24.36
C LYS A 615 -1.40 -22.81 -24.82
N PRO A 616 -1.93 -22.66 -26.04
CA PRO A 616 -2.19 -21.36 -26.64
C PRO A 616 -3.21 -20.57 -25.83
N GLY A 617 -2.89 -19.29 -25.61
CA GLY A 617 -3.79 -18.38 -24.94
C GLY A 617 -4.16 -18.78 -23.51
N ARG A 618 -3.31 -19.53 -22.81
CA ARG A 618 -3.62 -19.99 -21.46
C ARG A 618 -3.92 -18.79 -20.56
N ASP A 619 -5.09 -18.84 -19.93
CA ASP A 619 -5.45 -17.91 -18.87
C ASP A 619 -4.62 -18.25 -17.60
N PRO A 620 -3.83 -17.31 -17.06
CA PRO A 620 -3.05 -17.54 -15.84
C PRO A 620 -3.92 -17.62 -14.57
N ARG A 621 -5.21 -17.27 -14.68
CA ARG A 621 -6.14 -17.26 -13.54
C ARG A 621 -6.52 -18.70 -13.13
N PRO A 622 -6.82 -18.94 -11.85
CA PRO A 622 -7.23 -20.27 -11.37
C PRO A 622 -8.61 -20.67 -11.91
N GLU A 623 -8.91 -21.95 -11.82
CA GLU A 623 -10.26 -22.46 -12.13
C GLU A 623 -11.28 -21.97 -11.09
N PHE A 624 -12.48 -21.66 -11.57
CA PHE A 624 -13.59 -21.23 -10.72
C PHE A 624 -14.05 -22.34 -9.79
N ARG A 625 -14.05 -22.07 -8.47
CA ARG A 625 -14.57 -22.94 -7.41
C ARG A 625 -15.34 -22.09 -6.41
N THR A 626 -16.34 -22.67 -5.73
CA THR A 626 -17.16 -21.98 -4.73
C THR A 626 -16.93 -22.56 -3.33
N ALA A 627 -16.84 -21.70 -2.32
CA ALA A 627 -16.81 -22.10 -0.91
C ALA A 627 -18.20 -22.56 -0.44
N LYS A 628 -18.23 -23.56 0.43
CA LYS A 628 -19.46 -24.05 1.05
C LYS A 628 -19.55 -23.49 2.47
N PHE A 629 -20.20 -22.33 2.62
CA PHE A 629 -20.51 -21.81 3.94
C PHE A 629 -21.58 -22.66 4.63
N ARG A 630 -21.55 -22.66 5.96
CA ARG A 630 -22.56 -23.32 6.78
C ARG A 630 -23.78 -22.41 6.91
N ASP A 631 -24.95 -22.87 6.45
CA ASP A 631 -26.20 -22.11 6.46
C ASP A 631 -26.75 -21.87 7.88
N ASP A 632 -26.33 -22.67 8.88
CA ASP A 632 -26.74 -22.57 10.29
C ASP A 632 -25.91 -21.55 11.10
N ILE A 633 -24.87 -20.93 10.49
CA ILE A 633 -23.97 -19.97 11.14
C ILE A 633 -23.99 -18.66 10.35
N THR A 634 -24.65 -17.65 10.92
CA THR A 634 -24.79 -16.31 10.32
C THR A 634 -24.25 -15.20 11.20
N GLU A 635 -24.09 -15.45 12.51
CA GLU A 635 -23.61 -14.46 13.48
C GLU A 635 -22.37 -14.94 14.23
N VAL A 636 -21.54 -13.99 14.66
CA VAL A 636 -20.32 -14.25 15.46
C VAL A 636 -20.66 -14.98 16.77
N SER A 637 -21.83 -14.73 17.34
CA SER A 637 -22.33 -15.37 18.56
C SER A 637 -22.59 -16.87 18.44
N GLN A 638 -22.78 -17.38 17.22
CA GLN A 638 -23.02 -18.80 16.91
C GLN A 638 -21.72 -19.59 16.72
N LEU A 639 -20.59 -18.89 16.61
CA LEU A 639 -19.28 -19.53 16.49
C LEU A 639 -18.84 -20.06 17.86
N SER A 640 -18.27 -21.27 17.86
CA SER A 640 -17.68 -21.90 19.05
C SER A 640 -16.23 -22.29 18.79
N GLU A 641 -15.40 -22.23 19.83
CA GLU A 641 -14.00 -22.66 19.75
C GLU A 641 -13.90 -24.12 19.29
N GLY A 642 -12.95 -24.40 18.40
CA GLY A 642 -12.74 -25.70 17.80
C GLY A 642 -13.57 -25.99 16.54
N MET A 643 -14.58 -25.18 16.18
CA MET A 643 -15.34 -25.35 14.95
C MET A 643 -14.42 -25.31 13.71
N GLN A 644 -14.61 -26.27 12.81
CA GLN A 644 -13.98 -26.29 11.50
C GLN A 644 -14.94 -25.76 10.44
N LEU A 645 -14.49 -24.76 9.69
CA LEU A 645 -15.28 -24.04 8.71
C LEU A 645 -14.49 -23.90 7.42
N GLU A 646 -15.20 -23.89 6.30
CA GLU A 646 -14.67 -23.43 5.03
C GLU A 646 -14.84 -21.90 4.97
N GLY A 647 -13.80 -21.21 4.53
CA GLY A 647 -13.84 -19.75 4.43
C GLY A 647 -13.14 -19.26 3.17
N VAL A 648 -13.42 -18.00 2.81
CA VAL A 648 -12.78 -17.30 1.70
C VAL A 648 -11.86 -16.21 2.25
N VAL A 649 -10.61 -16.22 1.83
CA VAL A 649 -9.67 -15.16 2.17
C VAL A 649 -10.12 -13.86 1.53
N THR A 650 -10.46 -12.85 2.33
CA THR A 650 -10.91 -11.54 1.86
C THR A 650 -9.76 -10.56 1.68
N ASN A 651 -8.76 -10.62 2.58
CA ASN A 651 -7.62 -9.73 2.56
C ASN A 651 -6.39 -10.40 3.19
N VAL A 652 -5.20 -10.08 2.68
CA VAL A 652 -3.92 -10.54 3.23
C VAL A 652 -3.10 -9.34 3.65
N THR A 653 -2.48 -9.43 4.82
CA THR A 653 -1.63 -8.40 5.41
C THR A 653 -0.34 -9.02 5.94
N ASN A 654 0.67 -8.21 6.26
CA ASN A 654 1.96 -8.72 6.78
C ASN A 654 1.85 -9.46 8.12
N PHE A 655 0.77 -9.28 8.88
CA PHE A 655 0.54 -9.95 10.17
C PHE A 655 -0.43 -11.12 10.10
N GLY A 656 -1.03 -11.40 8.93
CA GLY A 656 -1.93 -12.52 8.73
C GLY A 656 -2.97 -12.29 7.65
N ALA A 657 -3.97 -13.17 7.56
CA ALA A 657 -5.04 -13.13 6.58
C ALA A 657 -6.40 -12.95 7.25
N PHE A 658 -7.27 -12.17 6.62
CA PHE A 658 -8.68 -12.07 6.98
C PHE A 658 -9.46 -13.07 6.14
N VAL A 659 -10.36 -13.81 6.81
CA VAL A 659 -11.12 -14.90 6.20
C VAL A 659 -12.60 -14.72 6.53
N ASP A 660 -13.43 -14.62 5.51
CA ASP A 660 -14.89 -14.70 5.63
C ASP A 660 -15.28 -16.17 5.82
N VAL A 661 -15.90 -16.47 6.95
CA VAL A 661 -16.39 -17.82 7.32
C VAL A 661 -17.92 -17.91 7.32
N GLY A 662 -18.59 -16.95 6.71
CA GLY A 662 -20.05 -16.91 6.62
C GLY A 662 -20.73 -16.09 7.72
N VAL A 663 -19.99 -15.33 8.56
CA VAL A 663 -20.54 -14.41 9.56
C VAL A 663 -20.34 -12.95 9.18
N HIS A 664 -20.98 -12.00 9.88
CA HIS A 664 -20.91 -10.55 9.56
C HIS A 664 -19.53 -9.91 9.75
N GLN A 665 -18.54 -10.64 10.24
CA GLN A 665 -17.20 -10.15 10.53
C GLN A 665 -16.16 -11.16 10.06
N ASP A 666 -15.18 -10.69 9.30
CA ASP A 666 -14.03 -11.51 8.91
C ASP A 666 -13.23 -11.95 10.14
N GLY A 667 -12.89 -13.22 10.18
CA GLY A 667 -11.98 -13.76 11.17
C GLY A 667 -10.52 -13.52 10.79
N LEU A 668 -9.65 -13.33 11.78
CA LEU A 668 -8.21 -13.17 11.58
C LEU A 668 -7.48 -14.50 11.76
N VAL A 669 -6.77 -14.94 10.73
CA VAL A 669 -5.72 -15.97 10.82
C VAL A 669 -4.39 -15.24 10.99
N HIS A 670 -3.85 -15.21 12.21
CA HIS A 670 -2.56 -14.59 12.46
C HIS A 670 -1.43 -15.32 11.71
N ILE A 671 -0.34 -14.63 11.35
CA ILE A 671 0.79 -15.22 10.59
C ILE A 671 1.34 -16.52 11.20
N SER A 672 1.31 -16.66 12.53
CA SER A 672 1.73 -17.89 13.23
C SER A 672 0.75 -19.06 13.06
N GLU A 673 -0.46 -18.80 12.59
CA GLU A 673 -1.55 -19.75 12.45
C GLU A 673 -1.86 -20.13 10.99
N LEU A 674 -1.11 -19.57 10.03
CA LEU A 674 -1.29 -19.83 8.60
C LEU A 674 -0.75 -21.20 8.16
N ALA A 675 0.39 -21.64 8.73
CA ALA A 675 1.04 -22.90 8.38
C ALA A 675 1.77 -23.52 9.60
N ASN A 676 2.15 -24.79 9.47
CA ASN A 676 2.93 -25.48 10.50
C ASN A 676 4.38 -25.03 10.54
N GLU A 677 4.89 -24.46 9.45
CA GLU A 677 6.24 -23.92 9.31
C GLU A 677 6.26 -22.41 9.60
N PHE A 678 7.46 -21.86 9.79
CA PHE A 678 7.62 -20.43 9.97
C PHE A 678 7.29 -19.69 8.67
N VAL A 679 6.26 -18.86 8.71
CA VAL A 679 5.84 -18.00 7.60
C VAL A 679 6.48 -16.63 7.80
N SER A 680 7.30 -16.21 6.83
CA SER A 680 7.88 -14.87 6.79
C SER A 680 7.00 -13.87 6.04
N ASP A 681 6.15 -14.36 5.12
CA ASP A 681 5.29 -13.57 4.25
C ASP A 681 3.97 -14.31 4.02
N PRO A 682 2.84 -13.82 4.56
CA PRO A 682 1.52 -14.41 4.37
C PRO A 682 1.08 -14.59 2.92
N HIS A 683 1.48 -13.68 2.02
CA HIS A 683 1.10 -13.71 0.60
C HIS A 683 1.68 -14.93 -0.15
N LYS A 684 2.72 -15.58 0.40
CA LYS A 684 3.27 -16.83 -0.15
C LYS A 684 2.46 -18.06 0.23
N VAL A 685 1.62 -17.95 1.27
CA VAL A 685 0.83 -19.08 1.82
C VAL A 685 -0.62 -19.00 1.37
N VAL A 686 -1.22 -17.82 1.41
CA VAL A 686 -2.63 -17.59 1.06
C VAL A 686 -2.79 -16.37 0.17
N LYS A 687 -3.86 -16.36 -0.62
CA LYS A 687 -4.21 -15.28 -1.56
C LYS A 687 -5.65 -14.84 -1.34
N PRO A 688 -5.98 -13.55 -1.51
CA PRO A 688 -7.36 -13.10 -1.54
C PRO A 688 -8.19 -13.87 -2.58
N GLY A 689 -9.43 -14.23 -2.22
CA GLY A 689 -10.29 -15.09 -3.02
C GLY A 689 -10.03 -16.62 -2.89
N GLN A 690 -8.96 -17.03 -2.20
CA GLN A 690 -8.65 -18.43 -1.97
C GLN A 690 -9.61 -19.04 -0.94
N ILE A 691 -10.13 -20.23 -1.24
CA ILE A 691 -10.92 -21.03 -0.30
C ILE A 691 -9.96 -21.79 0.62
N VAL A 692 -10.17 -21.66 1.93
CA VAL A 692 -9.33 -22.25 2.96
C VAL A 692 -10.17 -22.96 4.03
N GLN A 693 -9.61 -24.02 4.61
CA GLN A 693 -10.17 -24.65 5.80
C GLN A 693 -9.60 -23.96 7.03
N VAL A 694 -10.47 -23.49 7.90
CA VAL A 694 -10.09 -22.79 9.14
C VAL A 694 -10.78 -23.38 10.35
N ARG A 695 -10.10 -23.26 11.49
CA ARG A 695 -10.64 -23.65 12.78
C ARG A 695 -10.74 -22.42 13.68
N VAL A 696 -11.85 -22.25 14.35
CA VAL A 696 -12.09 -21.17 15.30
C VAL A 696 -11.21 -21.37 16.54
N LEU A 697 -10.36 -20.38 16.87
CA LEU A 697 -9.52 -20.40 18.06
C LEU A 697 -10.20 -19.71 19.24
N THR A 698 -10.65 -18.48 19.03
CA THR A 698 -11.33 -17.67 20.06
C THR A 698 -12.35 -16.76 19.42
N VAL A 699 -13.44 -16.51 20.14
CA VAL A 699 -14.51 -15.60 19.73
C VAL A 699 -14.67 -14.52 20.80
N ASP A 700 -14.50 -13.26 20.45
CA ASP A 700 -14.74 -12.09 21.30
C ASP A 700 -15.98 -11.35 20.77
N VAL A 701 -17.14 -11.71 21.31
CA VAL A 701 -18.43 -11.16 20.87
C VAL A 701 -18.55 -9.65 21.19
N GLU A 702 -17.96 -9.19 22.31
CA GLU A 702 -18.02 -7.77 22.71
C GLU A 702 -17.24 -6.87 21.76
N ARG A 703 -16.12 -7.39 21.23
CA ARG A 703 -15.26 -6.67 20.29
C ARG A 703 -15.54 -7.02 18.84
N ASN A 704 -16.46 -7.93 18.60
CA ASN A 704 -16.77 -8.48 17.29
C ASN A 704 -15.51 -9.00 16.57
N ARG A 705 -14.69 -9.80 17.28
CA ARG A 705 -13.41 -10.36 16.76
C ARG A 705 -13.42 -11.87 16.80
N VAL A 706 -12.99 -12.49 15.71
CA VAL A 706 -12.84 -13.95 15.60
C VAL A 706 -11.39 -14.25 15.23
N ASN A 707 -10.71 -15.07 16.02
CA ASN A 707 -9.39 -15.58 15.68
C ASN A 707 -9.50 -17.00 15.14
N LEU A 708 -8.83 -17.22 14.02
CA LEU A 708 -8.89 -18.45 13.25
C LEU A 708 -7.50 -19.08 13.10
N SER A 709 -7.44 -20.38 12.83
CA SER A 709 -6.21 -21.11 12.49
C SER A 709 -6.43 -21.99 11.26
N MET A 710 -5.48 -22.02 10.37
CA MET A 710 -5.40 -22.96 9.24
C MET A 710 -4.59 -24.21 9.61
N ARG A 711 -4.05 -24.26 10.82
CA ARG A 711 -3.22 -25.38 11.27
C ARG A 711 -4.07 -26.54 11.77
N PRO A 712 -3.64 -27.81 11.53
CA PRO A 712 -4.28 -28.98 12.11
C PRO A 712 -4.32 -28.93 13.64
N GLU A 713 -5.30 -29.58 14.21
CA GLU A 713 -5.43 -29.68 15.67
C GLU A 713 -4.23 -30.41 16.28
N GLY A 714 -3.64 -29.84 17.34
CA GLY A 714 -2.47 -30.43 18.03
C GLY A 714 -1.09 -30.06 17.44
N ALA A 715 -1.00 -29.26 16.37
CA ALA A 715 0.28 -28.79 15.86
C ALA A 715 0.96 -27.81 16.82
N ALA A 716 2.18 -28.13 17.29
CA ALA A 716 2.96 -27.24 18.15
C ALA A 716 3.27 -25.90 17.47
N ALA A 717 3.23 -24.76 18.20
CA ALA A 717 3.51 -23.45 17.66
C ALA A 717 4.89 -23.42 16.97
N ALA A 718 4.96 -22.94 15.73
CA ALA A 718 6.20 -22.78 14.99
C ALA A 718 7.13 -21.82 15.74
N LYS A 719 8.22 -22.32 16.31
CA LYS A 719 9.23 -21.49 16.96
C LYS A 719 10.03 -20.77 15.89
N ALA A 720 10.05 -19.44 15.93
CA ALA A 720 10.96 -18.64 15.13
C ALA A 720 12.40 -19.20 15.26
N PRO A 721 13.19 -19.25 14.17
CA PRO A 721 14.58 -19.68 14.25
C PRO A 721 15.33 -18.79 15.24
N ARG A 722 15.86 -19.37 16.29
CA ARG A 722 16.72 -18.66 17.25
C ARG A 722 17.95 -18.18 16.50
N GLN A 723 18.15 -16.89 16.40
CA GLN A 723 19.43 -16.32 16.00
C GLN A 723 20.52 -16.90 16.92
N PRO A 724 21.66 -17.35 16.37
CA PRO A 724 22.76 -17.84 17.20
C PRO A 724 23.23 -16.71 18.11
N ARG A 725 23.16 -16.93 19.41
CA ARG A 725 23.80 -16.06 20.40
C ARG A 725 25.29 -16.06 20.10
N ARG A 726 25.86 -14.90 19.76
CA ARG A 726 27.29 -14.66 19.79
C ARG A 726 27.75 -14.90 21.24
N ASP A 727 28.53 -15.96 21.43
CA ASP A 727 29.22 -16.24 22.68
C ASP A 727 30.20 -15.09 22.96
N GLN A 728 29.87 -14.28 23.95
CA GLN A 728 30.85 -13.50 24.68
C GLN A 728 31.29 -14.35 25.86
N ASN A 729 32.30 -15.16 25.63
CA ASN A 729 33.02 -15.84 26.67
C ASN A 729 34.42 -15.29 26.68
N GLU A 730 34.73 -14.46 27.66
CA GLU A 730 36.10 -14.33 28.20
C GLU A 730 36.03 -13.72 29.61
N GLN A 731 36.70 -14.41 30.49
CA GLN A 731 37.13 -14.06 31.83
C GLN A 731 36.11 -14.25 32.98
N ARG A 732 36.11 -15.48 33.46
CA ARG A 732 35.77 -15.76 34.87
C ARG A 732 36.84 -16.63 35.51
N THR A 733 37.63 -15.98 36.33
CA THR A 733 38.60 -16.62 37.25
C THR A 733 37.90 -17.46 38.31
N GLU A 734 38.52 -18.57 38.59
CA GLU A 734 38.15 -19.63 39.53
C GLU A 734 37.88 -19.16 40.97
N ARG A 735 36.83 -19.67 41.59
CA ARG A 735 36.79 -20.05 43.01
C ARG A 735 35.82 -21.23 43.24
N LYS A 736 36.33 -22.27 43.85
CA LYS A 736 35.71 -23.53 44.21
C LYS A 736 34.80 -23.42 45.46
N PRO A 737 33.99 -24.46 45.74
CA PRO A 737 32.69 -24.36 46.46
C PRO A 737 32.76 -24.85 47.91
N GLN A 738 31.82 -24.40 48.74
CA GLN A 738 31.47 -25.10 49.99
C GLN A 738 30.02 -24.86 50.42
N GLY A 739 29.30 -25.92 50.76
CA GLY A 739 28.49 -25.99 51.97
C GLY A 739 26.97 -26.12 51.76
N LYS A 740 26.46 -27.29 52.04
CA LYS A 740 25.06 -27.75 52.11
C LYS A 740 24.25 -27.17 53.25
N ARG A 741 22.93 -26.91 52.95
CA ARG A 741 21.68 -27.18 53.76
C ARG A 741 21.48 -26.47 55.11
N PRO A 742 20.23 -26.40 55.72
CA PRO A 742 18.90 -26.90 55.29
C PRO A 742 17.70 -25.93 55.48
N GLN A 743 16.52 -26.45 55.12
CA GLN A 743 15.16 -25.95 55.29
C GLN A 743 14.77 -25.57 56.71
N GLN A 744 13.88 -24.55 56.85
CA GLN A 744 12.79 -24.57 57.86
C GLN A 744 11.65 -23.60 57.50
N ALA A 745 10.48 -24.14 57.37
CA ALA A 745 9.14 -23.93 57.90
C ALA A 745 8.57 -22.47 58.04
N ARG A 746 7.36 -22.37 57.52
CA ARG A 746 6.34 -21.34 57.79
C ARG A 746 6.02 -21.17 59.29
N PRO A 747 5.43 -20.03 59.67
CA PRO A 747 4.01 -20.10 60.05
C PRO A 747 3.13 -18.96 59.50
N GLN A 748 1.82 -19.28 59.50
CA GLN A 748 0.64 -18.46 59.27
C GLN A 748 0.44 -17.43 60.40
N GLY A 749 -0.27 -16.35 60.13
CA GLY A 749 -0.82 -15.44 61.11
C GLY A 749 -1.63 -14.30 60.47
N ASP A 750 -2.93 -14.49 60.49
CA ASP A 750 -4.09 -13.64 60.74
C ASP A 750 -4.27 -12.23 60.11
N ARG A 751 -5.47 -12.12 59.54
CA ARG A 751 -6.23 -10.89 59.27
C ARG A 751 -6.61 -10.16 60.53
N PRO A 752 -6.87 -8.82 60.46
CA PRO A 752 -8.22 -8.39 60.76
C PRO A 752 -8.85 -7.43 59.73
N GLN A 753 -10.18 -7.52 59.70
CA GLN A 753 -11.15 -6.66 59.04
C GLN A 753 -11.21 -5.26 59.67
N GLY A 754 -11.58 -4.25 58.89
CA GLY A 754 -11.96 -2.95 59.47
C GLY A 754 -12.41 -1.89 58.46
N LYS A 755 -13.71 -1.86 58.19
CA LYS A 755 -14.63 -0.70 58.05
C LYS A 755 -14.37 0.37 56.94
N LYS A 756 -15.36 0.49 56.06
CA LYS A 756 -15.72 1.67 55.23
C LYS A 756 -16.01 2.89 56.12
N PRO A 757 -15.86 4.08 55.63
CA PRO A 757 -16.86 5.11 55.84
C PRO A 757 -17.43 5.72 54.56
N GLN A 758 -18.61 6.29 54.78
CA GLN A 758 -19.63 6.82 53.90
C GLN A 758 -19.24 8.13 53.19
N ALA A 759 -20.03 8.40 52.13
CA ALA A 759 -20.10 9.58 51.29
C ALA A 759 -20.40 10.89 52.05
N ALA A 760 -19.85 12.00 51.56
CA ALA A 760 -20.38 13.35 51.76
C ALA A 760 -20.45 14.07 50.42
N LYS A 761 -21.59 14.71 50.16
CA LYS A 761 -21.97 15.52 49.00
C LYS A 761 -21.48 16.97 49.13
N PRO A 762 -21.63 17.80 48.08
CA PRO A 762 -20.69 18.82 47.69
C PRO A 762 -21.00 20.23 48.19
N GLN A 763 -20.00 21.08 48.18
CA GLN A 763 -20.20 22.54 48.26
C GLN A 763 -19.69 23.24 47.04
N ASP A 764 -20.57 24.08 46.47
CA ASP A 764 -20.31 25.09 45.44
C ASP A 764 -19.19 26.05 45.81
N ASN A 765 -18.33 26.35 44.83
CA ASN A 765 -17.69 27.67 44.78
C ASN A 765 -17.57 28.18 43.35
N LYS A 766 -18.28 29.24 43.06
CA LYS A 766 -18.19 30.12 41.91
C LYS A 766 -16.89 30.92 41.92
N ILE A 767 -16.24 31.02 40.80
CA ILE A 767 -15.40 32.16 40.29
C ILE A 767 -15.21 31.81 38.83
N GLY A 768 -15.64 32.52 37.79
CA GLY A 768 -15.57 33.92 37.49
C GLY A 768 -14.83 34.07 36.16
N GLY A 769 -15.58 34.24 35.06
CA GLY A 769 -15.37 35.18 33.96
C GLY A 769 -14.17 35.04 33.05
N LEU A 770 -14.32 34.38 31.89
CA LEU A 770 -13.72 34.79 30.59
C LEU A 770 -14.42 34.17 29.36
N GLY A 771 -15.66 33.74 29.49
CA GLY A 771 -16.46 33.13 28.39
C GLY A 771 -17.49 34.04 27.71
N ALA A 772 -17.53 35.35 28.01
CA ALA A 772 -18.62 36.23 27.57
C ALA A 772 -18.25 37.30 26.53
N LEU A 773 -17.10 37.21 25.85
CA LEU A 773 -16.64 38.23 24.91
C LEU A 773 -16.44 37.77 23.45
N LEU A 774 -16.87 36.57 23.07
CA LEU A 774 -16.75 36.07 21.67
C LEU A 774 -18.11 35.81 20.95
N LEU A 775 -19.20 36.33 21.48
CA LEU A 775 -20.53 36.18 20.87
C LEU A 775 -21.11 37.50 20.31
N GLN A 776 -20.30 38.53 20.03
CA GLN A 776 -20.70 39.78 19.37
C GLN A 776 -19.75 40.17 18.24
N ALA A 777 -19.61 39.32 17.22
CA ALA A 777 -19.18 39.78 15.90
C ALA A 777 -19.87 38.92 14.85
N GLY A 778 -21.04 39.32 14.46
CA GLY A 778 -21.77 38.77 13.33
C GLY A 778 -21.06 39.10 12.02
N ILE A 779 -20.82 38.08 11.18
CA ILE A 779 -20.66 38.27 9.74
C ILE A 779 -21.61 37.31 9.03
N LYS A 780 -22.60 37.87 8.40
CA LYS A 780 -23.43 37.23 7.38
C LYS A 780 -22.58 36.95 6.16
N GLY A 781 -22.57 35.72 5.71
CA GLY A 781 -22.02 35.31 4.42
C GLY A 781 -23.14 34.80 3.53
N SER A 782 -23.33 35.45 2.42
CA SER A 782 -24.30 35.15 1.37
C SER A 782 -23.69 34.18 0.32
N LYS A 783 -24.55 33.26 -0.13
CA LYS A 783 -24.58 32.44 -1.36
C LYS A 783 -23.44 31.45 -1.62
#